data_98156cf1642db3698a779de962f8ce68
#
_entry.id   98156cf1642db3698a779de962f8ce68
#
_cell.length_a   1.000
_cell.length_b   1.000
_cell.length_c   1.000
_cell.angle_alpha   90.00
_cell.angle_beta   90.00
_cell.angle_gamma   90.00
#
_symmetry.space_group_name_H-M   'P 1'
#
loop_
_entity.id
_entity.type
_entity.pdbx_description
1 polymer ?
#
loop_
_entity_poly.entity_id
_entity_poly.type
_entity_poly.pdbx_seq_one_letter_code
_entity_poly.pdbx_strand_id
1 'polypeptide(L)'
;MRLRGLCAAATLALFCVAPAAPSPQARAQDTPDPALENAQYWLGARGPDELELSLVRASEAHVGQSVSVTLRLDNTSESAVDNLQVTARRGDAVDTTTQARQQLAAGAYQYYGPSVSAGSLEPGESREVTLEVPTALGDESTLAITDPGAYPLLFTLTGTRDGEAASFAEERVLIDVLGDPAQHEPAADSDSEAEERHQFSLIYPVTAQLDVVPGDTGGQDLILESENLAGQFAPGGRLDQLVETYLSHDLHGSGCMAVDPALLDVADRMAAGYTVNPSRPSIAQRPKRLRDSWFSASEQDRGDPGTGSADAAAWLDKMRTVDCTMLLPWANANTDAVAEANNAWLTHEALERGADTVSRILGTTVNSELTAPASGTTAHEFSVPLVVADNSTWVGNATTFDSSLGALLAESGSMPQTVGYSNPELRYDFAEDSEQARALTAGASISVAAAQEDQKDMVAKLPNYLDPAAARSVMETTQRLLDAGQLDPRPVTALPIKSAQEGPDGEPGSPYPDPAAFREAEIAQVAQQARYTDELMSIMVNEPSIALTRYGFTLPLRRDLLIALSDTTRTSLRGNAQAARASRERLQKNSDALRDLRSSVSLIPPGNVYTRVSESSPLLIVAENGLPLPVDAHLAYDAPDGATLSTQDSVHIPAKGSITVSMTADLPSDMDRTSLRLWLATPTESDGPAGHLISEPIDITVQTRAGIVSVYGVGIVAALALALAALFRLGRRKKKKSHG
;
A
#
# COMPACT_ATOMS: atom_id res chain seq x y z
N MET A 1 -44.19 59.50 -30.64
CA MET A 1 -44.01 60.92 -31.03
C MET A 1 -42.53 61.28 -30.85
N ARG A 2 -41.88 61.64 -32.00
CA ARG A 2 -40.63 62.42 -32.18
C ARG A 2 -39.35 61.89 -31.46
N LEU A 3 -38.34 61.50 -32.14
CA LEU A 3 -37.49 61.97 -33.26
C LEU A 3 -36.10 62.41 -32.77
N ARG A 4 -35.07 61.75 -33.31
CA ARG A 4 -33.76 62.30 -33.79
C ARG A 4 -32.73 62.77 -32.77
N GLY A 5 -31.50 62.27 -32.86
CA GLY A 5 -30.39 62.89 -33.54
C GLY A 5 -29.10 62.08 -33.52
N LEU A 6 -28.58 61.90 -34.72
CA LEU A 6 -27.21 61.46 -35.02
C LEU A 6 -26.20 62.54 -34.59
N CYS A 7 -25.04 62.13 -34.13
CA CYS A 7 -23.76 62.81 -34.45
C CYS A 7 -22.62 61.82 -34.43
N ALA A 8 -21.96 61.61 -35.54
CA ALA A 8 -20.71 60.88 -35.72
C ALA A 8 -19.53 61.74 -35.28
N ALA A 9 -18.59 61.16 -34.57
CA ALA A 9 -17.24 61.70 -34.48
C ALA A 9 -16.23 60.55 -34.49
N ALA A 10 -15.48 60.49 -35.56
CA ALA A 10 -14.32 59.62 -35.73
C ALA A 10 -13.16 60.17 -34.90
N THR A 11 -12.57 59.34 -34.04
CA THR A 11 -11.25 59.60 -33.44
C THR A 11 -10.35 58.42 -33.59
N LEU A 12 -9.20 58.66 -34.20
CA LEU A 12 -8.07 57.76 -34.38
C LEU A 12 -7.64 57.15 -33.03
N ALA A 13 -7.57 55.83 -32.94
CA ALA A 13 -6.94 55.14 -31.85
C ALA A 13 -5.51 54.72 -32.23
N LEU A 14 -4.55 55.37 -31.58
CA LEU A 14 -3.15 54.96 -31.52
C LEU A 14 -3.04 53.61 -30.82
N PHE A 15 -2.50 52.62 -31.51
CA PHE A 15 -2.13 51.34 -30.89
C PHE A 15 -0.89 51.54 -30.04
N CYS A 16 -1.04 51.64 -28.71
CA CYS A 16 0.01 51.35 -27.73
C CYS A 16 0.03 49.87 -27.46
N VAL A 17 1.03 49.16 -27.98
CA VAL A 17 1.34 47.80 -27.56
C VAL A 17 1.96 47.89 -26.13
N ALA A 18 1.16 47.61 -25.10
CA ALA A 18 1.68 47.38 -23.77
C ALA A 18 2.14 45.90 -23.69
N PRO A 19 3.28 45.60 -23.09
CA PRO A 19 3.68 44.20 -22.87
C PRO A 19 2.64 43.54 -21.92
N ALA A 20 2.09 42.41 -22.37
CA ALA A 20 1.21 41.59 -21.57
C ALA A 20 1.94 41.18 -20.27
N ALA A 21 1.48 41.66 -19.16
CA ALA A 21 1.84 41.10 -17.86
C ALA A 21 1.43 39.63 -17.84
N PRO A 22 2.27 38.71 -17.33
CA PRO A 22 1.88 37.33 -17.18
C PRO A 22 0.63 37.29 -16.31
N SER A 23 -0.42 36.65 -16.81
CA SER A 23 -1.64 36.35 -16.05
C SER A 23 -1.21 35.66 -14.76
N PRO A 24 -1.72 36.08 -13.58
CA PRO A 24 -1.53 35.26 -12.39
C PRO A 24 -2.10 33.90 -12.70
N GLN A 25 -1.23 32.87 -12.77
CA GLN A 25 -1.68 31.50 -12.70
C GLN A 25 -2.55 31.43 -11.47
N ALA A 26 -3.85 31.19 -11.68
CA ALA A 26 -4.72 30.77 -10.60
C ALA A 26 -4.00 29.59 -9.93
N ARG A 27 -3.38 29.80 -8.79
CA ARG A 27 -3.07 28.73 -7.88
C ARG A 27 -4.40 28.03 -7.69
N ALA A 28 -4.50 26.78 -8.16
CA ALA A 28 -5.51 25.90 -7.66
C ALA A 28 -5.48 26.10 -6.15
N GLN A 29 -6.54 26.68 -5.59
CA GLN A 29 -6.73 26.59 -4.16
C GLN A 29 -6.72 25.11 -3.90
N ASP A 30 -5.66 24.65 -3.17
CA ASP A 30 -5.67 23.33 -2.59
C ASP A 30 -6.98 23.26 -1.80
N THR A 31 -7.99 22.66 -2.39
CA THR A 31 -9.15 22.21 -1.63
C THR A 31 -8.56 21.24 -0.62
N PRO A 32 -8.74 21.50 0.67
CA PRO A 32 -8.22 20.61 1.68
C PRO A 32 -8.67 19.20 1.35
N ASP A 33 -7.76 18.25 1.44
CA ASP A 33 -8.05 16.86 1.20
C ASP A 33 -9.17 16.43 2.16
N PRO A 34 -10.32 15.95 1.69
CA PRO A 34 -11.40 15.52 2.56
C PRO A 34 -10.96 14.48 3.60
N ALA A 35 -10.00 13.63 3.27
CA ALA A 35 -9.42 12.68 4.22
C ALA A 35 -8.58 13.38 5.30
N LEU A 36 -7.86 14.46 4.95
CA LEU A 36 -7.11 15.27 5.92
C LEU A 36 -8.03 16.15 6.77
N GLU A 37 -9.09 16.71 6.20
CA GLU A 37 -10.13 17.41 6.98
C GLU A 37 -10.84 16.46 7.93
N ASN A 38 -11.19 15.27 7.49
CA ASN A 38 -11.75 14.24 8.35
C ASN A 38 -10.73 13.80 9.41
N ALA A 39 -9.48 13.55 9.06
CA ALA A 39 -8.44 13.20 10.03
C ALA A 39 -8.21 14.32 11.06
N GLN A 40 -8.19 15.59 10.64
CA GLN A 40 -8.09 16.73 11.54
C GLN A 40 -9.33 16.88 12.43
N TYR A 41 -10.52 16.63 11.90
CA TYR A 41 -11.76 16.60 12.68
C TYR A 41 -11.71 15.52 13.77
N TRP A 42 -11.09 14.37 13.47
CA TRP A 42 -10.98 13.23 14.39
C TRP A 42 -9.86 13.36 15.41
N LEU A 43 -8.75 13.99 15.05
CA LEU A 43 -7.65 14.26 15.97
C LEU A 43 -8.03 15.33 17.02
N GLY A 44 -9.23 15.94 16.89
CA GLY A 44 -9.69 17.01 17.75
C GLY A 44 -8.79 18.25 17.65
N ALA A 45 -9.35 19.41 17.75
CA ALA A 45 -8.58 20.65 17.90
C ALA A 45 -8.05 20.82 19.34
N ARG A 46 -7.83 19.73 20.08
CA ARG A 46 -7.21 19.82 21.40
C ARG A 46 -5.74 20.15 21.22
N GLY A 47 -5.33 21.21 21.92
CA GLY A 47 -3.92 21.44 22.19
C GLY A 47 -3.31 20.21 22.91
N PRO A 48 -2.00 20.14 23.09
CA PRO A 48 -1.40 19.04 23.83
C PRO A 48 -2.15 18.91 25.16
N ASP A 49 -2.70 17.71 25.40
CA ASP A 49 -3.39 17.41 26.64
C ASP A 49 -2.42 17.68 27.79
N GLU A 50 -2.80 18.57 28.66
CA GLU A 50 -1.93 19.00 29.74
C GLU A 50 -1.85 17.95 30.84
N LEU A 51 -2.86 17.09 30.96
CA LEU A 51 -2.86 15.85 31.75
C LEU A 51 -3.46 14.73 30.92
N GLU A 52 -2.84 13.57 31.02
CA GLU A 52 -3.34 12.34 30.42
C GLU A 52 -3.86 11.40 31.51
N LEU A 53 -5.01 10.76 31.26
CA LEU A 53 -5.59 9.71 32.09
C LEU A 53 -5.66 8.45 31.25
N SER A 54 -5.08 7.34 31.72
CA SER A 54 -5.08 6.11 30.98
C SER A 54 -5.40 4.91 31.85
N LEU A 55 -6.22 3.98 31.34
CA LEU A 55 -6.50 2.71 32.00
C LEU A 55 -5.29 1.78 31.86
N VAL A 56 -4.76 1.32 33.00
CA VAL A 56 -3.66 0.36 33.03
C VAL A 56 -4.20 -1.08 33.11
N ARG A 57 -5.20 -1.29 33.96
CA ARG A 57 -5.87 -2.60 34.14
C ARG A 57 -7.20 -2.43 34.83
N ALA A 58 -8.12 -3.36 34.55
CA ALA A 58 -9.32 -3.58 35.33
C ALA A 58 -9.40 -5.08 35.73
N SER A 59 -9.91 -5.37 36.90
CA SER A 59 -10.23 -6.74 37.27
C SER A 59 -11.49 -7.22 36.52
N GLU A 60 -11.70 -8.52 36.48
CA GLU A 60 -12.98 -9.08 36.04
C GLU A 60 -14.12 -8.49 36.87
N ALA A 61 -15.23 -8.16 36.22
CA ALA A 61 -16.38 -7.52 36.85
C ALA A 61 -17.51 -8.55 37.07
N HIS A 62 -18.02 -8.64 38.31
CA HIS A 62 -19.15 -9.49 38.64
C HIS A 62 -20.22 -8.71 39.39
N VAL A 63 -21.49 -9.07 39.17
CA VAL A 63 -22.61 -8.51 39.93
C VAL A 63 -22.39 -8.72 41.43
N GLY A 64 -22.58 -7.66 42.21
CA GLY A 64 -22.46 -7.71 43.67
C GLY A 64 -21.03 -7.65 44.23
N GLN A 65 -20.02 -7.58 43.36
CA GLN A 65 -18.60 -7.48 43.76
C GLN A 65 -18.03 -6.09 43.42
N SER A 66 -16.81 -5.80 43.90
CA SER A 66 -16.09 -4.60 43.48
C SER A 66 -15.19 -4.91 42.29
N VAL A 67 -15.12 -3.99 41.34
CA VAL A 67 -14.17 -3.97 40.24
C VAL A 67 -12.98 -3.12 40.63
N SER A 68 -11.78 -3.69 40.62
CA SER A 68 -10.56 -2.96 40.88
C SER A 68 -10.01 -2.38 39.58
N VAL A 69 -9.96 -1.05 39.48
CA VAL A 69 -9.50 -0.32 38.30
C VAL A 69 -8.24 0.47 38.63
N THR A 70 -7.16 0.23 37.94
CA THR A 70 -5.91 0.97 38.06
C THR A 70 -5.78 1.93 36.89
N LEU A 71 -5.65 3.23 37.18
CA LEU A 71 -5.51 4.30 36.22
C LEU A 71 -4.15 4.98 36.43
N ARG A 72 -3.53 5.40 35.34
CA ARG A 72 -2.29 6.17 35.31
C ARG A 72 -2.61 7.61 34.92
N LEU A 73 -2.03 8.53 35.67
CA LEU A 73 -2.11 9.96 35.45
C LEU A 73 -0.72 10.45 35.05
N ASP A 74 -0.62 11.15 33.94
CA ASP A 74 0.64 11.73 33.46
C ASP A 74 0.44 13.25 33.31
N ASN A 75 1.27 14.07 34.01
CA ASN A 75 1.27 15.51 33.85
C ASN A 75 2.29 15.91 32.76
N THR A 76 1.83 16.12 31.55
CA THR A 76 2.65 16.55 30.41
C THR A 76 2.74 18.06 30.27
N SER A 77 2.05 18.83 31.15
CA SER A 77 2.05 20.29 31.15
C SER A 77 3.33 20.86 31.79
N GLU A 78 3.53 22.18 31.63
CA GLU A 78 4.62 22.94 32.25
C GLU A 78 4.31 23.42 33.69
N SER A 79 3.10 23.16 34.23
CA SER A 79 2.66 23.58 35.52
C SER A 79 2.20 22.45 36.44
N ALA A 80 2.36 22.61 37.74
CA ALA A 80 1.82 21.70 38.75
C ALA A 80 0.28 21.77 38.77
N VAL A 81 -0.35 20.61 39.02
CA VAL A 81 -1.81 20.53 39.20
C VAL A 81 -2.09 19.94 40.57
N ASP A 82 -2.94 20.58 41.32
CA ASP A 82 -3.27 20.26 42.72
C ASP A 82 -4.66 19.61 42.84
N ASN A 83 -4.89 18.96 43.98
CA ASN A 83 -6.18 18.40 44.35
C ASN A 83 -6.79 17.47 43.28
N LEU A 84 -5.93 16.68 42.63
CA LEU A 84 -6.36 15.72 41.62
C LEU A 84 -7.28 14.67 42.24
N GLN A 85 -8.40 14.44 41.56
CA GLN A 85 -9.38 13.45 41.92
C GLN A 85 -9.88 12.71 40.67
N VAL A 86 -9.89 11.39 40.71
CA VAL A 86 -10.50 10.53 39.70
C VAL A 86 -11.85 10.04 40.21
N THR A 87 -12.89 10.23 39.42
CA THR A 87 -14.26 9.81 39.72
C THR A 87 -14.75 8.82 38.67
N ALA A 88 -15.29 7.67 39.13
CA ALA A 88 -15.94 6.71 38.25
C ALA A 88 -17.44 7.07 38.08
N ARG A 89 -17.94 6.91 36.86
CA ARG A 89 -19.37 7.01 36.51
C ARG A 89 -19.75 5.91 35.57
N ARG A 90 -21.03 5.51 35.53
CA ARG A 90 -21.54 4.62 34.50
C ARG A 90 -22.79 5.15 33.80
N GLY A 91 -22.96 4.71 32.57
CA GLY A 91 -24.20 4.84 31.82
C GLY A 91 -25.19 3.68 32.11
N ASP A 92 -26.26 3.62 31.38
CA ASP A 92 -27.19 2.49 31.40
C ASP A 92 -26.55 1.24 30.73
N ALA A 93 -27.07 0.06 31.04
CA ALA A 93 -26.70 -1.17 30.32
C ALA A 93 -26.96 -1.02 28.81
N VAL A 94 -26.15 -1.67 28.00
CA VAL A 94 -26.32 -1.67 26.56
C VAL A 94 -26.67 -3.06 26.07
N ASP A 95 -27.74 -3.15 25.27
CA ASP A 95 -28.30 -4.40 24.75
C ASP A 95 -27.88 -4.64 23.28
N THR A 96 -27.37 -3.60 22.59
CA THR A 96 -26.96 -3.72 21.20
C THR A 96 -25.63 -3.00 20.94
N THR A 97 -24.88 -3.46 19.95
CA THR A 97 -23.63 -2.83 19.50
C THR A 97 -23.83 -1.38 19.05
N THR A 98 -24.99 -1.07 18.47
CA THR A 98 -25.37 0.31 18.11
C THR A 98 -25.58 1.18 19.35
N GLN A 99 -26.27 0.67 20.39
CA GLN A 99 -26.40 1.39 21.66
C GLN A 99 -25.06 1.59 22.36
N ALA A 100 -24.18 0.58 22.34
CA ALA A 100 -22.83 0.70 22.88
C ALA A 100 -22.08 1.86 22.26
N ARG A 101 -22.09 1.99 20.92
CA ARG A 101 -21.48 3.12 20.21
C ARG A 101 -22.10 4.46 20.57
N GLN A 102 -23.44 4.52 20.63
CA GLN A 102 -24.14 5.77 21.02
C GLN A 102 -23.80 6.20 22.44
N GLN A 103 -23.76 5.28 23.39
CA GLN A 103 -23.44 5.55 24.78
C GLN A 103 -21.98 5.99 24.95
N LEU A 104 -21.03 5.36 24.27
CA LEU A 104 -19.62 5.78 24.30
C LEU A 104 -19.44 7.16 23.66
N ALA A 105 -20.14 7.45 22.54
CA ALA A 105 -19.99 8.74 21.84
C ALA A 105 -20.65 9.93 22.59
N ALA A 106 -21.85 9.75 23.14
CA ALA A 106 -22.65 10.84 23.69
C ALA A 106 -23.53 10.42 24.88
N GLY A 107 -23.16 9.37 25.60
CA GLY A 107 -23.95 8.81 26.69
C GLY A 107 -24.01 9.72 27.92
N ALA A 108 -25.14 9.61 28.62
CA ALA A 108 -25.31 10.22 29.95
C ALA A 108 -24.78 9.24 31.01
N TYR A 109 -23.65 9.52 31.59
CA TYR A 109 -23.06 8.75 32.69
C TYR A 109 -23.69 9.23 34.01
N GLN A 110 -24.91 8.81 34.27
CA GLN A 110 -25.75 9.36 35.34
C GLN A 110 -25.54 8.71 36.71
N TYR A 111 -24.93 7.53 36.78
CA TYR A 111 -24.64 6.85 38.05
C TYR A 111 -23.23 7.17 38.52
N TYR A 112 -23.14 7.81 39.68
CA TYR A 112 -21.87 8.23 40.25
C TYR A 112 -21.33 7.17 41.20
N GLY A 113 -20.18 6.62 40.87
CA GLY A 113 -19.42 5.70 41.69
C GLY A 113 -18.43 6.42 42.63
N PRO A 114 -17.48 5.70 43.17
CA PRO A 114 -16.49 6.24 44.10
C PRO A 114 -15.52 7.21 43.39
N SER A 115 -14.88 8.01 44.22
CA SER A 115 -13.78 8.90 43.81
C SER A 115 -12.52 8.58 44.61
N VAL A 116 -11.36 8.67 44.00
CA VAL A 116 -10.05 8.55 44.64
C VAL A 116 -9.24 9.83 44.48
N SER A 117 -8.60 10.27 45.57
CA SER A 117 -7.68 11.41 45.49
C SER A 117 -6.32 10.97 45.00
N ALA A 118 -5.78 11.68 44.00
CA ALA A 118 -4.43 11.48 43.48
C ALA A 118 -3.42 12.52 44.02
N GLY A 119 -3.86 13.52 44.82
CA GLY A 119 -3.01 14.55 45.37
C GLY A 119 -2.62 15.61 44.33
N SER A 120 -1.34 15.96 44.26
CA SER A 120 -0.79 16.92 43.28
C SER A 120 0.24 16.19 42.40
N LEU A 121 0.39 16.66 41.14
CA LEU A 121 1.39 16.20 40.18
C LEU A 121 2.21 17.40 39.69
N GLU A 122 3.53 17.30 39.83
CA GLU A 122 4.48 18.25 39.26
C GLU A 122 4.61 18.03 37.72
N PRO A 123 5.13 19.01 36.96
CA PRO A 123 5.43 18.84 35.54
C PRO A 123 6.29 17.61 35.26
N GLY A 124 5.84 16.74 34.38
CA GLY A 124 6.51 15.49 34.00
C GLY A 124 6.37 14.36 35.02
N GLU A 125 5.60 14.53 36.11
CA GLU A 125 5.32 13.47 37.07
C GLU A 125 4.22 12.54 36.57
N SER A 126 4.38 11.23 36.85
CA SER A 126 3.38 10.19 36.58
C SER A 126 2.98 9.51 37.87
N ARG A 127 1.71 9.13 37.99
CA ARG A 127 1.18 8.42 39.16
C ARG A 127 0.12 7.41 38.80
N GLU A 128 0.19 6.23 39.38
CA GLU A 128 -0.88 5.24 39.32
C GLU A 128 -1.77 5.34 40.54
N VAL A 129 -3.09 5.28 40.31
CA VAL A 129 -4.10 5.21 41.34
C VAL A 129 -5.00 4.00 41.10
N THR A 130 -5.36 3.31 42.16
CA THR A 130 -6.30 2.21 42.11
C THR A 130 -7.61 2.62 42.77
N LEU A 131 -8.70 2.41 42.02
CA LEU A 131 -10.05 2.70 42.43
C LEU A 131 -10.83 1.40 42.58
N GLU A 132 -11.35 1.12 43.79
CA GLU A 132 -12.28 0.03 44.01
C GLU A 132 -13.70 0.53 43.72
N VAL A 133 -14.33 -0.03 42.71
CA VAL A 133 -15.62 0.39 42.19
C VAL A 133 -16.67 -0.65 42.55
N PRO A 134 -17.48 -0.45 43.64
CA PRO A 134 -18.51 -1.38 44.02
C PRO A 134 -19.63 -1.44 42.97
N THR A 135 -20.08 -2.63 42.61
CA THR A 135 -21.23 -2.86 41.72
C THR A 135 -22.53 -3.02 42.51
N ALA A 136 -22.47 -3.60 43.71
CA ALA A 136 -23.65 -3.89 44.54
C ALA A 136 -24.43 -2.61 44.91
N LEU A 137 -25.75 -2.74 45.04
CA LEU A 137 -26.55 -1.68 45.64
C LEU A 137 -26.09 -1.45 47.11
N GLY A 138 -25.78 -0.20 47.45
CA GLY A 138 -25.30 0.20 48.75
C GLY A 138 -25.68 1.62 49.13
N ASP A 139 -25.35 2.05 50.36
CA ASP A 139 -25.72 3.34 50.89
C ASP A 139 -24.86 4.50 50.32
N GLU A 140 -23.70 4.23 49.77
CA GLU A 140 -22.78 5.28 49.29
C GLU A 140 -21.97 4.83 48.04
N SER A 141 -21.88 5.70 47.05
CA SER A 141 -20.91 5.64 45.93
C SER A 141 -20.71 4.29 45.27
N THR A 142 -21.77 3.70 44.76
CA THR A 142 -21.77 2.44 44.00
C THR A 142 -22.28 2.64 42.59
N LEU A 143 -21.83 1.84 41.65
CA LEU A 143 -22.38 1.87 40.27
C LEU A 143 -23.78 1.25 40.18
N ALA A 144 -24.30 0.62 41.24
CA ALA A 144 -25.63 0.04 41.32
C ALA A 144 -25.98 -0.90 40.14
N ILE A 145 -25.06 -1.85 39.85
CA ILE A 145 -25.22 -2.86 38.83
C ILE A 145 -25.85 -4.09 39.45
N THR A 146 -27.10 -4.38 39.06
CA THR A 146 -27.90 -5.50 39.61
C THR A 146 -27.95 -6.70 38.69
N ASP A 147 -27.75 -6.49 37.40
CA ASP A 147 -27.88 -7.49 36.36
C ASP A 147 -26.58 -7.66 35.59
N PRO A 148 -26.25 -8.87 35.14
CA PRO A 148 -25.13 -9.07 34.25
C PRO A 148 -25.38 -8.39 32.90
N GLY A 149 -24.31 -7.94 32.24
CA GLY A 149 -24.42 -7.25 30.94
C GLY A 149 -23.26 -6.27 30.72
N ALA A 150 -23.30 -5.58 29.61
CA ALA A 150 -22.26 -4.61 29.26
C ALA A 150 -22.65 -3.19 29.70
N TYR A 151 -21.71 -2.52 30.38
CA TYR A 151 -21.91 -1.19 30.93
C TYR A 151 -20.81 -0.22 30.51
N PRO A 152 -21.16 0.96 29.92
CA PRO A 152 -20.19 1.98 29.64
C PRO A 152 -19.78 2.71 30.95
N LEU A 153 -18.48 2.77 31.21
CA LEU A 153 -17.88 3.51 32.31
C LEU A 153 -17.15 4.75 31.77
N LEU A 154 -17.17 5.80 32.59
CA LEU A 154 -16.42 7.03 32.38
C LEU A 154 -15.61 7.33 33.66
N PHE A 155 -14.30 7.47 33.52
CA PHE A 155 -13.42 7.99 34.54
C PHE A 155 -13.09 9.44 34.19
N THR A 156 -13.35 10.37 35.13
CA THR A 156 -13.08 11.80 34.93
C THR A 156 -12.00 12.24 35.89
N LEU A 157 -10.94 12.87 35.35
CA LEU A 157 -9.87 13.50 36.13
C LEU A 157 -10.18 14.98 36.33
N THR A 158 -10.37 15.37 37.59
CA THR A 158 -10.59 16.77 37.98
C THR A 158 -9.51 17.24 38.94
N GLY A 159 -9.28 18.52 39.04
CA GLY A 159 -8.29 19.10 39.95
C GLY A 159 -8.34 20.63 39.95
N THR A 160 -7.29 21.24 40.49
CA THR A 160 -7.13 22.71 40.52
C THR A 160 -5.80 23.11 39.91
N ARG A 161 -5.84 24.11 39.00
CA ARG A 161 -4.66 24.76 38.44
C ARG A 161 -4.78 26.25 38.67
N ASP A 162 -3.75 26.90 39.20
CA ASP A 162 -3.72 28.32 39.51
C ASP A 162 -4.89 28.78 40.41
N GLY A 163 -5.44 27.81 41.22
CA GLY A 163 -6.58 28.07 42.11
C GLY A 163 -7.96 27.92 41.45
N GLU A 164 -8.03 27.61 40.16
CA GLU A 164 -9.29 27.34 39.45
C GLU A 164 -9.52 25.84 39.30
N ALA A 165 -10.73 25.37 39.57
CA ALA A 165 -11.14 23.98 39.38
C ALA A 165 -11.42 23.67 37.89
N ALA A 166 -10.90 22.59 37.39
CA ALA A 166 -11.09 22.14 36.00
C ALA A 166 -11.23 20.61 35.90
N SER A 167 -11.85 20.14 34.81
CA SER A 167 -11.76 18.78 34.35
C SER A 167 -10.62 18.73 33.32
N PHE A 168 -9.71 17.78 33.47
CA PHE A 168 -8.49 17.72 32.66
C PHE A 168 -8.51 16.57 31.62
N ALA A 169 -9.01 15.42 32.01
CA ALA A 169 -9.04 14.24 31.13
C ALA A 169 -10.24 13.34 31.44
N GLU A 170 -10.62 12.57 30.45
CA GLU A 170 -11.67 11.57 30.55
C GLU A 170 -11.17 10.27 29.91
N GLU A 171 -11.58 9.15 30.50
CA GLU A 171 -11.26 7.79 30.02
C GLU A 171 -12.56 6.98 29.97
N ARG A 172 -12.91 6.47 28.79
CA ARG A 172 -14.14 5.70 28.55
C ARG A 172 -13.78 4.24 28.33
N VAL A 173 -14.61 3.33 28.83
CA VAL A 173 -14.47 1.91 28.59
C VAL A 173 -15.84 1.24 28.68
N LEU A 174 -16.08 0.26 27.82
CA LEU A 174 -17.17 -0.67 27.96
C LEU A 174 -16.68 -1.89 28.72
N ILE A 175 -17.33 -2.22 29.84
CA ILE A 175 -17.00 -3.42 30.60
C ILE A 175 -18.12 -4.46 30.53
N ASP A 176 -17.74 -5.73 30.51
CA ASP A 176 -18.65 -6.87 30.63
C ASP A 176 -18.75 -7.27 32.10
N VAL A 177 -19.95 -7.18 32.68
CA VAL A 177 -20.23 -7.55 34.08
C VAL A 177 -20.92 -8.90 34.10
N LEU A 178 -20.22 -9.89 34.63
CA LEU A 178 -20.67 -11.27 34.68
C LEU A 178 -21.64 -11.52 35.84
N GLY A 179 -22.41 -12.58 35.74
CA GLY A 179 -23.26 -13.02 36.85
C GLY A 179 -22.46 -13.37 38.10
N ASP A 180 -23.16 -13.43 39.26
CA ASP A 180 -22.56 -13.83 40.53
C ASP A 180 -22.09 -15.30 40.44
N PRO A 181 -20.77 -15.58 40.55
CA PRO A 181 -20.23 -16.95 40.48
C PRO A 181 -20.80 -17.88 41.57
N ALA A 182 -21.28 -17.31 42.69
CA ALA A 182 -21.87 -18.08 43.79
C ALA A 182 -23.30 -18.55 43.49
N GLN A 183 -23.98 -17.99 42.47
CA GLN A 183 -25.34 -18.34 42.06
C GLN A 183 -25.38 -19.24 40.83
N HIS A 184 -24.24 -19.69 40.35
CA HIS A 184 -24.19 -20.60 39.19
C HIS A 184 -24.61 -22.00 39.64
N GLU A 185 -25.92 -22.27 39.70
CA GLU A 185 -26.43 -23.65 39.65
C GLU A 185 -26.16 -24.18 38.24
N PRO A 186 -25.55 -25.37 38.08
CA PRO A 186 -25.47 -25.98 36.75
C PRO A 186 -26.88 -26.09 36.22
N ALA A 187 -27.12 -25.52 35.05
CA ALA A 187 -28.41 -25.56 34.39
C ALA A 187 -28.91 -27.02 34.38
N ALA A 188 -29.90 -27.32 35.24
CA ALA A 188 -30.63 -28.57 35.16
C ALA A 188 -31.28 -28.59 33.77
N ASP A 189 -31.17 -29.74 33.08
CA ASP A 189 -31.83 -30.03 31.82
C ASP A 189 -33.30 -29.53 31.84
N SER A 190 -33.48 -28.25 31.55
CA SER A 190 -34.80 -27.72 31.24
C SER A 190 -35.00 -27.94 29.73
N ASP A 191 -35.92 -28.84 29.39
CA ASP A 191 -36.55 -28.97 28.07
C ASP A 191 -37.28 -27.66 27.69
N SER A 192 -36.71 -26.49 27.96
CA SER A 192 -37.13 -25.24 27.35
C SER A 192 -36.71 -25.30 25.87
N GLU A 193 -37.65 -25.06 24.97
CA GLU A 193 -37.45 -24.92 23.54
C GLU A 193 -36.08 -24.28 23.28
N ALA A 194 -35.20 -25.00 22.58
CA ALA A 194 -33.83 -24.54 22.33
C ALA A 194 -33.93 -23.17 21.66
N GLU A 195 -33.70 -22.10 22.41
CA GLU A 195 -33.49 -20.78 21.83
C GLU A 195 -32.43 -20.93 20.73
N GLU A 196 -32.80 -20.52 19.51
CA GLU A 196 -31.88 -20.61 18.38
C GLU A 196 -30.64 -19.75 18.72
N ARG A 197 -29.53 -20.42 19.09
CA ARG A 197 -28.28 -19.78 19.46
C ARG A 197 -27.64 -19.15 18.24
N HIS A 198 -26.85 -18.09 18.45
CA HIS A 198 -26.15 -17.42 17.36
C HIS A 198 -25.05 -18.31 16.78
N GLN A 199 -25.07 -18.53 15.47
CA GLN A 199 -24.00 -19.17 14.74
C GLN A 199 -22.82 -18.18 14.65
N PHE A 200 -21.71 -18.50 15.27
CA PHE A 200 -20.55 -17.59 15.40
C PHE A 200 -19.39 -17.98 14.50
N SER A 201 -18.80 -17.00 13.86
CA SER A 201 -17.54 -17.12 13.12
C SER A 201 -16.63 -15.92 13.40
N LEU A 202 -15.33 -16.17 13.56
CA LEU A 202 -14.32 -15.13 13.80
C LEU A 202 -13.29 -15.10 12.67
N ILE A 203 -13.09 -13.93 12.09
CA ILE A 203 -12.00 -13.65 11.14
C ILE A 203 -10.92 -12.87 11.89
N TYR A 204 -9.72 -13.48 11.99
CA TYR A 204 -8.58 -13.00 12.77
C TYR A 204 -7.44 -12.55 11.84
N PRO A 205 -7.33 -11.25 11.46
CA PRO A 205 -6.31 -10.77 10.54
C PRO A 205 -4.92 -10.70 11.16
N VAL A 206 -3.91 -11.09 10.36
CA VAL A 206 -2.49 -10.94 10.70
C VAL A 206 -1.81 -10.20 9.55
N THR A 207 -1.52 -8.92 9.76
CA THR A 207 -0.88 -8.02 8.80
C THR A 207 0.23 -7.22 9.45
N ALA A 208 1.11 -6.66 8.64
CA ALA A 208 2.09 -5.67 9.07
C ALA A 208 2.35 -4.65 7.97
N GLN A 209 2.83 -3.48 8.37
CA GLN A 209 3.41 -2.55 7.40
C GLN A 209 4.74 -3.11 6.90
N LEU A 210 4.86 -3.30 5.58
CA LEU A 210 6.04 -3.86 4.93
C LEU A 210 7.03 -2.76 4.58
N ASP A 211 8.24 -2.86 5.10
CA ASP A 211 9.34 -1.92 4.88
C ASP A 211 10.38 -2.43 3.86
N VAL A 212 9.93 -3.27 2.91
CA VAL A 212 10.75 -3.70 1.76
C VAL A 212 11.16 -2.48 0.94
N VAL A 213 12.44 -2.35 0.66
CA VAL A 213 12.96 -1.24 -0.15
C VAL A 213 12.43 -1.33 -1.59
N PRO A 214 11.74 -0.30 -2.10
CA PRO A 214 11.13 -0.32 -3.43
C PRO A 214 12.11 -0.52 -4.58
N GLY A 215 11.58 -0.96 -5.74
CA GLY A 215 12.36 -1.22 -6.95
C GLY A 215 13.04 -2.58 -6.96
N ASP A 216 12.55 -3.52 -6.14
CA ASP A 216 12.99 -4.92 -6.17
C ASP A 216 12.67 -5.58 -7.51
N THR A 217 13.52 -6.48 -7.95
CA THR A 217 13.32 -7.32 -9.12
C THR A 217 13.65 -8.76 -8.79
N GLY A 218 13.07 -9.68 -9.53
CA GLY A 218 13.31 -11.11 -9.28
C GLY A 218 14.77 -11.49 -9.32
N GLY A 219 15.16 -12.39 -8.42
CA GLY A 219 16.53 -12.88 -8.28
C GLY A 219 17.46 -11.97 -7.45
N GLN A 220 16.92 -10.98 -6.76
CA GLN A 220 17.69 -10.14 -5.81
C GLN A 220 17.45 -10.57 -4.36
N ASP A 221 18.43 -10.27 -3.51
CA ASP A 221 18.32 -10.44 -2.07
C ASP A 221 17.30 -9.45 -1.49
N LEU A 222 16.66 -9.83 -0.39
CA LEU A 222 15.74 -8.97 0.34
C LEU A 222 16.51 -7.83 0.99
N ILE A 223 16.04 -6.61 0.77
CA ILE A 223 16.51 -5.41 1.46
C ILE A 223 15.32 -4.76 2.17
N LEU A 224 15.44 -4.55 3.47
CA LEU A 224 14.48 -3.82 4.28
C LEU A 224 14.99 -2.41 4.61
N GLU A 225 14.09 -1.46 4.78
CA GLU A 225 14.45 -0.09 5.18
C GLU A 225 14.89 -0.03 6.66
N SER A 226 14.41 -0.96 7.50
CA SER A 226 14.67 -0.98 8.94
C SER A 226 14.55 -2.40 9.54
N GLU A 227 14.83 -2.54 10.84
CA GLU A 227 14.60 -3.75 11.63
C GLU A 227 13.21 -3.79 12.31
N ASN A 228 12.30 -2.90 11.98
CA ASN A 228 10.97 -2.82 12.62
C ASN A 228 10.19 -4.12 12.49
N LEU A 229 10.22 -4.74 11.32
CA LEU A 229 9.52 -6.00 11.10
C LEU A 229 10.16 -7.16 11.88
N ALA A 230 11.50 -7.19 11.98
CA ALA A 230 12.22 -8.15 12.81
C ALA A 230 11.80 -8.06 14.28
N GLY A 231 11.66 -6.84 14.81
CA GLY A 231 11.17 -6.62 16.17
C GLY A 231 9.73 -7.13 16.39
N GLN A 232 8.89 -7.15 15.35
CA GLN A 232 7.53 -7.69 15.45
C GLN A 232 7.49 -9.23 15.44
N PHE A 233 8.45 -9.89 14.79
CA PHE A 233 8.59 -11.35 14.80
C PHE A 233 9.32 -11.87 16.04
N ALA A 234 10.12 -11.04 16.71
CA ALA A 234 10.87 -11.44 17.89
C ALA A 234 9.91 -11.88 19.03
N PRO A 235 10.36 -12.76 19.96
CA PRO A 235 9.56 -13.18 21.09
C PRO A 235 8.98 -12.00 21.87
N GLY A 236 7.65 -11.97 22.03
CA GLY A 236 6.92 -10.85 22.64
C GLY A 236 6.71 -9.66 21.72
N GLY A 237 7.14 -9.70 20.46
CA GLY A 237 6.79 -8.72 19.44
C GLY A 237 5.32 -8.85 19.02
N ARG A 238 4.78 -7.82 18.34
CA ARG A 238 3.35 -7.77 18.01
C ARG A 238 2.86 -8.99 17.22
N LEU A 239 3.55 -9.37 16.15
CA LEU A 239 3.17 -10.51 15.31
C LEU A 239 3.33 -11.84 16.04
N ASP A 240 4.34 -11.97 16.88
CA ASP A 240 4.55 -13.13 17.73
C ASP A 240 3.41 -13.30 18.73
N GLN A 241 3.04 -12.23 19.46
CA GLN A 241 1.94 -12.23 20.42
C GLN A 241 0.59 -12.54 19.75
N LEU A 242 0.33 -12.02 18.52
CA LEU A 242 -0.92 -12.30 17.82
C LEU A 242 -1.07 -13.79 17.49
N VAL A 243 -0.01 -14.43 17.00
CA VAL A 243 -0.06 -15.87 16.71
C VAL A 243 -0.16 -16.69 17.99
N GLU A 244 0.58 -16.34 19.04
CA GLU A 244 0.48 -17.00 20.35
C GLU A 244 -0.92 -16.86 20.96
N THR A 245 -1.53 -15.68 20.87
CA THR A 245 -2.91 -15.45 21.34
C THR A 245 -3.88 -16.35 20.61
N TYR A 246 -3.80 -16.45 19.27
CA TYR A 246 -4.68 -17.33 18.49
C TYR A 246 -4.49 -18.81 18.88
N LEU A 247 -3.25 -19.28 18.98
CA LEU A 247 -2.93 -20.68 19.29
C LEU A 247 -3.24 -21.08 20.73
N SER A 248 -3.32 -20.13 21.67
CA SER A 248 -3.59 -20.39 23.09
C SER A 248 -5.08 -20.49 23.44
N HIS A 249 -5.99 -20.18 22.49
CA HIS A 249 -7.44 -20.22 22.71
C HIS A 249 -8.09 -21.27 21.80
N ASP A 250 -9.06 -22.00 22.35
CA ASP A 250 -9.87 -22.95 21.58
C ASP A 250 -11.18 -22.30 21.19
N LEU A 251 -11.33 -21.96 19.91
CA LEU A 251 -12.54 -21.42 19.35
C LEU A 251 -13.48 -22.48 18.76
N HIS A 252 -13.27 -23.75 19.09
CA HIS A 252 -14.10 -24.88 18.61
C HIS A 252 -14.27 -24.91 17.07
N GLY A 253 -13.23 -24.43 16.33
CA GLY A 253 -13.22 -24.38 14.87
C GLY A 253 -14.00 -23.20 14.25
N SER A 254 -14.50 -22.24 15.02
CA SER A 254 -15.17 -21.04 14.51
C SER A 254 -14.21 -19.93 14.09
N GLY A 255 -12.95 -19.98 14.51
CA GLY A 255 -11.91 -19.02 14.16
C GLY A 255 -11.17 -19.38 12.88
N CYS A 256 -10.79 -18.37 12.09
CA CYS A 256 -9.86 -18.54 10.98
C CYS A 256 -8.88 -17.36 10.91
N MET A 257 -7.59 -17.66 10.82
CA MET A 257 -6.56 -16.63 10.70
C MET A 257 -6.47 -16.12 9.27
N ALA A 258 -6.76 -14.84 9.06
CA ALA A 258 -6.68 -14.17 7.77
C ALA A 258 -5.29 -13.54 7.60
N VAL A 259 -4.46 -14.13 6.73
CA VAL A 259 -3.05 -13.74 6.61
C VAL A 259 -2.77 -12.93 5.36
N ASP A 260 -1.90 -11.93 5.48
CA ASP A 260 -1.35 -11.22 4.33
C ASP A 260 -0.28 -12.08 3.64
N PRO A 261 -0.49 -12.51 2.38
CA PRO A 261 0.50 -13.29 1.65
C PRO A 261 1.85 -12.59 1.49
N ALA A 262 1.87 -11.24 1.41
CA ALA A 262 3.11 -10.48 1.30
C ALA A 262 3.91 -10.53 2.60
N LEU A 263 3.26 -10.50 3.75
CA LEU A 263 3.92 -10.66 5.05
C LEU A 263 4.63 -12.01 5.16
N LEU A 264 3.96 -13.09 4.73
CA LEU A 264 4.55 -14.43 4.73
C LEU A 264 5.71 -14.56 3.75
N ASP A 265 5.60 -13.97 2.54
CA ASP A 265 6.70 -13.95 1.55
C ASP A 265 7.93 -13.19 2.10
N VAL A 266 7.72 -12.06 2.77
CA VAL A 266 8.79 -11.30 3.41
C VAL A 266 9.42 -12.09 4.57
N ALA A 267 8.60 -12.72 5.42
CA ALA A 267 9.11 -13.55 6.52
C ALA A 267 9.94 -14.75 6.02
N ASP A 268 9.51 -15.43 4.96
CA ASP A 268 10.24 -16.55 4.33
C ASP A 268 11.59 -16.08 3.76
N ARG A 269 11.61 -14.92 3.10
CA ARG A 269 12.85 -14.30 2.61
C ARG A 269 13.76 -13.82 3.75
N MET A 270 13.19 -13.25 4.83
CA MET A 270 13.96 -12.87 6.02
C MET A 270 14.59 -14.07 6.71
N ALA A 271 13.87 -15.18 6.82
CA ALA A 271 14.40 -16.43 7.38
C ALA A 271 15.59 -16.98 6.56
N ALA A 272 15.59 -16.78 5.24
CA ALA A 272 16.70 -17.13 4.37
C ALA A 272 17.89 -16.15 4.46
N GLY A 273 17.69 -14.95 5.00
CA GLY A 273 18.68 -13.88 5.15
C GLY A 273 18.30 -12.61 4.37
N TYR A 274 18.62 -11.46 4.96
CA TYR A 274 18.31 -10.15 4.38
C TYR A 274 19.34 -9.10 4.80
N THR A 275 19.28 -7.91 4.18
CA THR A 275 20.08 -6.75 4.56
C THR A 275 19.19 -5.57 4.89
N VAL A 276 19.70 -4.65 5.71
CA VAL A 276 19.03 -3.38 6.04
C VAL A 276 19.76 -2.25 5.35
N ASN A 277 19.04 -1.51 4.51
CA ASN A 277 19.57 -0.35 3.79
C ASN A 277 18.39 0.55 3.38
N PRO A 278 18.45 1.88 3.58
CA PRO A 278 17.38 2.80 3.18
C PRO A 278 17.21 2.92 1.65
N SER A 279 18.13 2.38 0.87
CA SER A 279 18.10 2.44 -0.60
C SER A 279 18.57 1.13 -1.24
N ARG A 280 18.08 0.85 -2.44
CA ARG A 280 18.50 -0.28 -3.26
C ARG A 280 19.50 0.16 -4.33
N PRO A 281 20.62 -0.55 -4.51
CA PRO A 281 21.52 -0.30 -5.62
C PRO A 281 20.81 -0.57 -6.95
N SER A 282 20.97 0.33 -7.95
CA SER A 282 20.42 0.11 -9.29
C SER A 282 21.07 -1.11 -9.94
N ILE A 283 20.22 -2.04 -10.42
CA ILE A 283 20.67 -3.22 -11.19
C ILE A 283 20.89 -2.90 -12.67
N ALA A 284 20.37 -1.76 -13.14
CA ALA A 284 20.58 -1.31 -14.51
C ALA A 284 22.05 -0.93 -14.71
N GLN A 285 22.74 -1.68 -15.55
CA GLN A 285 24.10 -1.31 -15.94
C GLN A 285 24.00 -0.16 -16.94
N ARG A 286 24.19 1.07 -16.47
CA ARG A 286 24.36 2.20 -17.40
C ARG A 286 25.62 1.99 -18.23
N PRO A 287 25.59 2.28 -19.55
CA PRO A 287 26.76 2.17 -20.39
C PRO A 287 27.88 3.08 -19.83
N LYS A 288 28.93 2.46 -19.31
CA LYS A 288 30.11 3.19 -18.79
C LYS A 288 30.92 3.64 -19.96
N ARG A 289 31.06 4.96 -20.17
CA ARG A 289 32.09 5.47 -21.06
C ARG A 289 33.46 5.01 -20.54
N LEU A 290 34.35 4.59 -21.42
CA LEU A 290 35.73 4.13 -21.08
C LEU A 290 36.47 5.07 -20.09
N ARG A 291 36.11 6.34 -20.09
CA ARG A 291 36.68 7.36 -19.20
C ARG A 291 36.14 7.24 -17.75
N ASP A 292 34.89 6.75 -17.58
CA ASP A 292 34.23 6.69 -16.27
C ASP A 292 34.60 5.40 -15.52
N SER A 293 35.09 4.38 -16.24
CA SER A 293 35.52 3.10 -15.66
C SER A 293 36.78 3.19 -14.80
N TRP A 294 37.55 4.28 -14.92
CA TRP A 294 38.77 4.49 -14.16
C TRP A 294 38.59 5.13 -12.79
N PHE A 295 37.41 5.66 -12.52
CA PHE A 295 37.13 6.41 -11.28
C PHE A 295 35.97 5.86 -10.45
N SER A 296 35.35 4.73 -10.84
CA SER A 296 34.16 4.21 -10.19
C SER A 296 34.31 2.78 -9.69
N ALA A 297 35.16 2.61 -8.67
CA ALA A 297 34.90 1.59 -7.68
C ALA A 297 34.37 2.30 -6.43
N SER A 298 33.15 2.88 -6.51
CA SER A 298 32.38 3.07 -5.29
C SER A 298 31.98 1.68 -4.85
N GLU A 299 32.48 1.21 -3.71
CA GLU A 299 31.86 0.14 -2.96
C GLU A 299 30.38 0.52 -2.87
N GLN A 300 29.52 -0.23 -3.59
CA GLN A 300 28.09 -0.10 -3.41
C GLN A 300 27.85 -0.46 -1.97
N ASP A 301 27.34 0.48 -1.20
CA ASP A 301 26.90 0.25 0.16
C ASP A 301 25.84 -0.86 0.14
N ARG A 302 26.24 -2.06 0.59
CA ARG A 302 25.37 -3.24 0.58
C ARG A 302 24.40 -3.25 1.74
N GLY A 303 24.49 -2.24 2.63
CA GLY A 303 23.75 -2.23 3.87
C GLY A 303 24.31 -3.18 4.93
N ASP A 304 23.70 -3.18 6.09
CA ASP A 304 24.05 -4.04 7.21
C ASP A 304 23.30 -5.37 7.12
N PRO A 305 23.90 -6.50 7.54
CA PRO A 305 23.17 -7.77 7.65
C PRO A 305 21.99 -7.64 8.64
N GLY A 306 20.81 -8.14 8.25
CA GLY A 306 19.65 -8.18 9.14
C GLY A 306 19.83 -9.17 10.30
N THR A 307 19.23 -8.86 11.45
CA THR A 307 19.37 -9.61 12.70
C THR A 307 18.21 -10.56 12.99
N GLY A 308 17.04 -10.38 12.35
CA GLY A 308 15.78 -11.05 12.66
C GLY A 308 15.53 -12.37 11.93
N SER A 309 16.52 -12.97 11.23
CA SER A 309 16.29 -14.18 10.43
C SER A 309 15.82 -15.38 11.26
N ALA A 310 16.37 -15.58 12.46
CA ALA A 310 15.95 -16.66 13.34
C ALA A 310 14.53 -16.47 13.89
N ASP A 311 14.17 -15.23 14.22
CA ASP A 311 12.84 -14.89 14.74
C ASP A 311 11.77 -15.05 13.66
N ALA A 312 12.05 -14.61 12.42
CA ALA A 312 11.17 -14.83 11.28
C ALA A 312 10.94 -16.33 11.01
N ALA A 313 12.01 -17.15 11.08
CA ALA A 313 11.90 -18.61 10.93
C ALA A 313 11.04 -19.23 12.05
N ALA A 314 11.28 -18.85 13.31
CA ALA A 314 10.52 -19.36 14.46
C ALA A 314 9.03 -18.95 14.39
N TRP A 315 8.74 -17.72 13.95
CA TRP A 315 7.38 -17.23 13.72
C TRP A 315 6.66 -18.04 12.63
N LEU A 316 7.34 -18.33 11.50
CA LEU A 316 6.80 -19.17 10.44
C LEU A 316 6.53 -20.60 10.92
N ASP A 317 7.36 -21.16 11.81
CA ASP A 317 7.11 -22.47 12.41
C ASP A 317 5.83 -22.48 13.25
N LYS A 318 5.54 -21.41 14.01
CA LYS A 318 4.26 -21.25 14.73
C LYS A 318 3.08 -21.16 13.71
N MET A 319 3.23 -20.35 12.65
CA MET A 319 2.19 -20.21 11.62
C MET A 319 1.80 -21.54 10.95
N ARG A 320 2.73 -22.47 10.82
CA ARG A 320 2.46 -23.82 10.27
C ARG A 320 1.59 -24.70 11.17
N THR A 321 1.38 -24.31 12.43
CA THR A 321 0.54 -25.02 13.39
C THR A 321 -0.89 -24.48 13.46
N VAL A 322 -1.18 -23.38 12.76
CA VAL A 322 -2.52 -22.78 12.70
C VAL A 322 -3.46 -23.71 11.93
N ASP A 323 -4.60 -24.02 12.52
CA ASP A 323 -5.57 -24.99 12.03
C ASP A 323 -6.41 -24.47 10.85
N CYS A 324 -6.78 -23.17 10.85
CA CYS A 324 -7.49 -22.51 9.77
C CYS A 324 -6.75 -21.26 9.31
N THR A 325 -6.37 -21.23 8.03
CA THR A 325 -5.77 -20.06 7.39
C THR A 325 -6.55 -19.66 6.15
N MET A 326 -6.95 -18.39 6.06
CA MET A 326 -7.52 -17.76 4.87
C MET A 326 -6.63 -16.63 4.37
N LEU A 327 -6.85 -16.19 3.14
CA LEU A 327 -6.01 -15.16 2.54
C LEU A 327 -6.65 -13.77 2.61
N LEU A 328 -5.83 -12.79 2.91
CA LEU A 328 -6.10 -11.37 2.62
C LEU A 328 -5.59 -11.02 1.20
N PRO A 329 -6.00 -9.89 0.64
CA PRO A 329 -5.34 -9.36 -0.56
C PRO A 329 -3.84 -9.20 -0.34
N TRP A 330 -3.01 -9.45 -1.37
CA TRP A 330 -1.55 -9.29 -1.29
C TRP A 330 -1.18 -7.91 -0.75
N ALA A 331 -0.33 -7.84 0.26
CA ALA A 331 0.05 -6.63 1.00
C ALA A 331 -1.14 -5.91 1.65
N ASN A 332 -2.24 -6.63 1.92
CA ASN A 332 -3.49 -6.03 2.41
C ASN A 332 -3.93 -4.83 1.55
N ALA A 333 -3.73 -4.95 0.22
CA ALA A 333 -4.03 -3.88 -0.72
C ALA A 333 -5.53 -3.59 -0.81
N ASN A 334 -5.88 -2.32 -0.95
CA ASN A 334 -7.25 -1.87 -1.17
C ASN A 334 -7.79 -2.42 -2.49
N THR A 335 -8.83 -3.25 -2.40
CA THR A 335 -9.38 -3.98 -3.55
C THR A 335 -10.00 -3.05 -4.59
N ASP A 336 -10.70 -2.00 -4.17
CA ASP A 336 -11.31 -1.05 -5.09
C ASP A 336 -10.25 -0.23 -5.84
N ALA A 337 -9.21 0.24 -5.15
CA ALA A 337 -8.09 0.94 -5.79
C ALA A 337 -7.33 0.03 -6.79
N VAL A 338 -7.19 -1.28 -6.48
CA VAL A 338 -6.63 -2.25 -7.42
C VAL A 338 -7.50 -2.41 -8.67
N ALA A 339 -8.84 -2.50 -8.49
CA ALA A 339 -9.77 -2.61 -9.60
C ALA A 339 -9.77 -1.35 -10.47
N GLU A 340 -9.79 -0.16 -9.86
CA GLU A 340 -9.77 1.13 -10.54
C GLU A 340 -8.46 1.38 -11.32
N ALA A 341 -7.34 0.80 -10.89
CA ALA A 341 -6.10 0.80 -11.65
C ALA A 341 -6.22 0.08 -13.00
N ASN A 342 -7.27 -0.72 -13.19
CA ASN A 342 -7.65 -1.40 -14.44
C ASN A 342 -6.48 -2.15 -15.10
N ASN A 343 -5.77 -2.94 -14.31
CA ASN A 343 -4.65 -3.77 -14.78
C ASN A 343 -4.84 -5.22 -14.35
N ALA A 344 -5.09 -6.11 -15.32
CA ALA A 344 -5.40 -7.51 -15.07
C ALA A 344 -4.28 -8.27 -14.32
N TRP A 345 -3.00 -7.97 -14.60
CA TRP A 345 -1.88 -8.58 -13.90
C TRP A 345 -1.82 -8.14 -12.43
N LEU A 346 -2.12 -6.86 -12.16
CA LEU A 346 -2.13 -6.33 -10.79
C LEU A 346 -3.26 -6.95 -9.98
N THR A 347 -4.47 -7.05 -10.55
CA THR A 347 -5.63 -7.69 -9.90
C THR A 347 -5.36 -9.17 -9.61
N HIS A 348 -4.77 -9.89 -10.56
CA HIS A 348 -4.41 -11.29 -10.40
C HIS A 348 -3.36 -11.51 -9.29
N GLU A 349 -2.33 -10.65 -9.19
CA GLU A 349 -1.37 -10.70 -8.09
C GLU A 349 -2.01 -10.38 -6.74
N ALA A 350 -2.94 -9.43 -6.70
CA ALA A 350 -3.59 -9.02 -5.46
C ALA A 350 -4.44 -10.12 -4.83
N LEU A 351 -5.18 -10.90 -5.64
CA LEU A 351 -6.26 -11.75 -5.14
C LEU A 351 -6.05 -13.25 -5.39
N GLU A 352 -5.29 -13.66 -6.41
CA GLU A 352 -5.24 -15.07 -6.81
C GLU A 352 -3.89 -15.73 -6.52
N ARG A 353 -2.78 -15.01 -6.67
CA ARG A 353 -1.43 -15.57 -6.55
C ARG A 353 -0.95 -15.82 -5.12
N GLY A 354 -1.62 -15.20 -4.14
CA GLY A 354 -1.29 -15.39 -2.72
C GLY A 354 -1.34 -16.85 -2.28
N ALA A 355 -2.32 -17.61 -2.78
CA ALA A 355 -2.54 -19.02 -2.40
C ALA A 355 -1.34 -19.92 -2.67
N ASP A 356 -0.75 -19.84 -3.86
CA ASP A 356 0.43 -20.63 -4.23
C ASP A 356 1.62 -20.30 -3.32
N THR A 357 1.81 -19.01 -3.02
CA THR A 357 2.92 -18.55 -2.17
C THR A 357 2.76 -19.04 -0.74
N VAL A 358 1.58 -18.81 -0.14
CA VAL A 358 1.32 -19.18 1.26
C VAL A 358 1.31 -20.68 1.44
N SER A 359 0.67 -21.45 0.53
CA SER A 359 0.66 -22.90 0.62
C SER A 359 2.08 -23.51 0.53
N ARG A 360 2.95 -22.92 -0.29
CA ARG A 360 4.36 -23.32 -0.38
C ARG A 360 5.11 -23.05 0.92
N ILE A 361 4.90 -21.89 1.54
CA ILE A 361 5.61 -21.46 2.76
C ILE A 361 5.13 -22.27 3.97
N LEU A 362 3.83 -22.40 4.14
CA LEU A 362 3.24 -23.09 5.28
C LEU A 362 3.24 -24.64 5.11
N GLY A 363 3.37 -25.14 3.88
CA GLY A 363 3.33 -26.58 3.59
C GLY A 363 1.93 -27.21 3.72
N THR A 364 0.88 -26.38 3.70
CA THR A 364 -0.53 -26.79 3.82
C THR A 364 -1.40 -26.07 2.79
N THR A 365 -2.57 -26.60 2.53
CA THR A 365 -3.59 -25.88 1.72
C THR A 365 -4.23 -24.78 2.54
N VAL A 366 -4.36 -23.60 1.93
CA VAL A 366 -5.01 -22.45 2.55
C VAL A 366 -6.37 -22.20 1.90
N ASN A 367 -7.29 -21.63 2.68
CA ASN A 367 -8.58 -21.22 2.15
C ASN A 367 -8.40 -19.97 1.28
N SER A 368 -8.61 -20.12 -0.03
CA SER A 368 -8.57 -19.05 -1.04
C SER A 368 -9.93 -18.78 -1.68
N GLU A 369 -11.01 -19.41 -1.15
CA GLU A 369 -12.37 -19.27 -1.68
C GLU A 369 -13.06 -17.99 -1.15
N LEU A 370 -12.45 -17.30 -0.20
CA LEU A 370 -12.96 -16.11 0.45
C LEU A 370 -11.80 -15.20 0.85
N THR A 371 -11.96 -13.88 0.72
CA THR A 371 -11.00 -12.90 1.22
C THR A 371 -11.68 -11.75 1.96
N ALA A 372 -10.97 -11.14 2.93
CA ALA A 372 -11.51 -10.10 3.80
C ALA A 372 -10.74 -8.78 3.63
N PRO A 373 -11.16 -7.89 2.72
CA PRO A 373 -10.51 -6.59 2.53
C PRO A 373 -10.58 -5.73 3.81
N ALA A 374 -9.58 -4.88 4.02
CA ALA A 374 -9.54 -4.00 5.18
C ALA A 374 -10.68 -2.98 5.19
N SER A 375 -11.03 -2.45 4.01
CA SER A 375 -12.17 -1.54 3.83
C SER A 375 -13.51 -2.13 4.33
N GLY A 376 -13.66 -3.46 4.25
CA GLY A 376 -14.92 -4.13 4.54
C GLY A 376 -16.05 -3.78 3.59
N THR A 377 -15.75 -3.17 2.45
CA THR A 377 -16.71 -2.78 1.40
C THR A 377 -16.09 -2.99 0.03
N THR A 378 -16.92 -3.04 -1.02
CA THR A 378 -16.42 -3.06 -2.41
C THR A 378 -17.45 -2.48 -3.38
N ALA A 379 -16.94 -1.70 -4.35
CA ALA A 379 -17.72 -1.19 -5.47
C ALA A 379 -17.57 -2.05 -6.74
N HIS A 380 -16.70 -3.06 -6.74
CA HIS A 380 -16.33 -3.85 -7.90
C HIS A 380 -16.61 -5.34 -7.71
N GLU A 381 -16.78 -6.07 -8.83
CA GLU A 381 -16.89 -7.52 -8.84
C GLU A 381 -15.52 -8.17 -8.95
N PHE A 382 -15.30 -9.24 -8.17
CA PHE A 382 -14.06 -10.02 -8.18
C PHE A 382 -14.33 -11.51 -8.40
N SER A 383 -13.29 -12.23 -8.84
CA SER A 383 -13.34 -13.69 -9.02
C SER A 383 -13.47 -14.45 -7.69
N VAL A 384 -13.05 -13.85 -6.58
CA VAL A 384 -13.11 -14.40 -5.22
C VAL A 384 -14.18 -13.65 -4.43
N PRO A 385 -15.12 -14.32 -3.75
CA PRO A 385 -16.07 -13.70 -2.85
C PRO A 385 -15.39 -12.89 -1.73
N LEU A 386 -15.95 -11.73 -1.39
CA LEU A 386 -15.41 -10.85 -0.36
C LEU A 386 -16.23 -10.92 0.94
N VAL A 387 -15.58 -10.65 2.07
CA VAL A 387 -16.22 -10.39 3.35
C VAL A 387 -16.50 -8.90 3.46
N VAL A 388 -17.77 -8.50 3.41
CA VAL A 388 -18.20 -7.11 3.41
C VAL A 388 -19.14 -6.79 4.56
N ALA A 389 -19.25 -5.53 4.94
CA ALA A 389 -20.17 -5.08 5.98
C ALA A 389 -21.63 -5.28 5.53
N ASP A 390 -22.50 -5.69 6.43
CA ASP A 390 -23.92 -5.99 6.14
C ASP A 390 -24.75 -4.76 5.74
N ASN A 391 -24.28 -3.56 6.09
CA ASN A 391 -24.90 -2.28 5.72
C ASN A 391 -24.35 -1.68 4.39
N SER A 392 -23.39 -2.36 3.73
CA SER A 392 -22.87 -1.97 2.42
C SER A 392 -23.69 -2.57 1.27
N THR A 393 -23.55 -2.00 0.08
CA THR A 393 -24.04 -2.61 -1.16
C THR A 393 -22.86 -3.15 -1.94
N TRP A 394 -23.03 -4.26 -2.67
CA TRP A 394 -21.95 -4.85 -3.45
C TRP A 394 -22.44 -5.48 -4.75
N VAL A 395 -21.53 -5.70 -5.66
CA VAL A 395 -21.72 -6.48 -6.90
C VAL A 395 -20.93 -7.78 -6.80
N GLY A 396 -21.39 -8.82 -7.51
CA GLY A 396 -20.75 -10.14 -7.46
C GLY A 396 -21.12 -10.93 -6.19
N ASN A 397 -20.20 -11.78 -5.73
CA ASN A 397 -20.43 -12.69 -4.61
C ASN A 397 -19.74 -12.18 -3.34
N ALA A 398 -20.47 -12.18 -2.21
CA ALA A 398 -19.94 -11.78 -0.92
C ALA A 398 -20.57 -12.57 0.24
N THR A 399 -19.93 -12.55 1.39
CA THR A 399 -20.53 -12.85 2.69
C THR A 399 -20.49 -11.61 3.58
N THR A 400 -21.35 -11.53 4.57
CA THR A 400 -21.47 -10.31 5.38
C THR A 400 -21.00 -10.54 6.81
N PHE A 401 -20.41 -9.49 7.41
CA PHE A 401 -20.17 -9.37 8.84
C PHE A 401 -21.02 -8.22 9.42
N ASP A 402 -21.23 -8.23 10.74
CA ASP A 402 -21.97 -7.18 11.44
C ASP A 402 -21.19 -5.86 11.41
N SER A 403 -21.73 -4.85 10.75
CA SER A 403 -21.09 -3.54 10.58
C SER A 403 -20.96 -2.75 11.88
N SER A 404 -21.90 -2.87 12.81
CA SER A 404 -21.87 -2.17 14.09
C SER A 404 -20.81 -2.77 15.02
N LEU A 405 -20.74 -4.10 15.10
CA LEU A 405 -19.69 -4.81 15.81
C LEU A 405 -18.32 -4.53 15.15
N GLY A 406 -18.24 -4.66 13.82
CA GLY A 406 -17.01 -4.39 13.07
C GLY A 406 -16.48 -2.98 13.30
N ALA A 407 -17.35 -1.98 13.45
CA ALA A 407 -16.95 -0.61 13.75
C ALA A 407 -16.37 -0.46 15.17
N LEU A 408 -16.97 -1.09 16.18
CA LEU A 408 -16.43 -1.12 17.56
C LEU A 408 -15.06 -1.81 17.60
N LEU A 409 -14.93 -2.93 16.90
CA LEU A 409 -13.67 -3.67 16.81
C LEU A 409 -12.59 -2.88 16.05
N ALA A 410 -12.96 -2.13 15.01
CA ALA A 410 -12.04 -1.29 14.24
C ALA A 410 -11.43 -0.16 15.08
N GLU A 411 -12.15 0.34 16.08
CA GLU A 411 -11.71 1.39 16.99
C GLU A 411 -10.82 0.87 18.13
N SER A 412 -10.62 -0.45 18.25
CA SER A 412 -9.79 -1.08 19.27
C SER A 412 -8.29 -0.95 18.98
N GLY A 413 -7.50 -1.08 20.02
CA GLY A 413 -6.03 -1.19 19.92
C GLY A 413 -5.28 0.13 19.81
N SER A 414 -3.97 0.02 19.53
CA SER A 414 -3.03 1.14 19.46
C SER A 414 -3.23 2.04 18.24
N MET A 415 -3.83 1.50 17.20
CA MET A 415 -4.04 2.16 15.91
C MET A 415 -5.53 2.13 15.52
N PRO A 416 -6.41 2.87 16.24
CA PRO A 416 -7.85 2.86 15.94
C PRO A 416 -8.12 3.24 14.48
N GLN A 417 -9.02 2.49 13.84
CA GLN A 417 -9.28 2.57 12.42
C GLN A 417 -10.60 3.28 12.14
N THR A 418 -10.59 4.11 11.11
CA THR A 418 -11.80 4.67 10.51
C THR A 418 -12.18 3.83 9.32
N VAL A 419 -13.42 3.39 9.28
CA VAL A 419 -13.94 2.50 8.23
C VAL A 419 -15.17 3.10 7.56
N GLY A 420 -15.27 2.95 6.25
CA GLY A 420 -16.33 3.56 5.45
C GLY A 420 -17.73 3.02 5.75
N TYR A 421 -17.86 1.83 6.35
CA TYR A 421 -19.14 1.29 6.79
C TYR A 421 -19.61 1.81 8.17
N SER A 422 -18.78 2.58 8.89
CA SER A 422 -19.13 3.18 10.18
C SER A 422 -19.86 4.52 10.01
N ASN A 423 -21.02 4.68 10.62
CA ASN A 423 -21.75 5.96 10.61
C ASN A 423 -20.90 7.08 11.24
N PRO A 424 -20.61 8.16 10.53
CA PRO A 424 -19.83 9.29 11.06
C PRO A 424 -20.40 9.93 12.34
N GLU A 425 -21.71 9.93 12.51
CA GLU A 425 -22.39 10.49 13.69
C GLU A 425 -22.18 9.65 14.96
N LEU A 426 -21.85 8.36 14.80
CA LEU A 426 -21.55 7.46 15.92
C LEU A 426 -20.06 7.29 16.18
N ARG A 427 -19.24 7.96 15.41
CA ARG A 427 -17.82 8.02 15.65
C ARG A 427 -17.54 9.04 16.72
N TYR A 428 -16.87 8.70 17.78
CA TYR A 428 -16.34 9.64 18.74
C TYR A 428 -14.82 9.54 18.78
N ASP A 429 -14.16 10.44 19.51
CA ASP A 429 -12.69 10.45 19.53
C ASP A 429 -12.14 9.36 20.45
N PHE A 430 -12.18 8.10 19.98
CA PHE A 430 -11.60 6.96 20.66
C PHE A 430 -10.07 7.06 20.81
N ALA A 431 -9.43 7.93 20.05
CA ALA A 431 -7.99 8.12 20.15
C ALA A 431 -7.58 8.76 21.48
N GLU A 432 -8.53 9.36 22.21
CA GLU A 432 -8.32 9.91 23.55
C GLU A 432 -8.32 8.84 24.63
N ASP A 433 -9.07 7.76 24.45
CA ASP A 433 -9.08 6.66 25.40
C ASP A 433 -7.80 5.80 25.26
N SER A 434 -7.36 5.20 26.33
CA SER A 434 -6.14 4.39 26.36
C SER A 434 -6.32 3.10 25.55
N GLU A 435 -5.19 2.55 25.11
CA GLU A 435 -5.15 1.28 24.38
C GLU A 435 -5.81 0.13 25.17
N GLN A 436 -5.60 0.09 26.48
CA GLN A 436 -6.20 -0.92 27.35
C GLN A 436 -7.72 -0.76 27.47
N ALA A 437 -8.22 0.47 27.57
CA ALA A 437 -9.67 0.72 27.60
C ALA A 437 -10.34 0.30 26.28
N ARG A 438 -9.71 0.63 25.15
CA ARG A 438 -10.19 0.18 23.83
C ARG A 438 -10.12 -1.34 23.67
N ALA A 439 -9.11 -1.99 24.24
CA ALA A 439 -9.00 -3.46 24.22
C ALA A 439 -10.13 -4.13 25.04
N LEU A 440 -10.43 -3.63 26.22
CA LEU A 440 -11.54 -4.13 27.02
C LEU A 440 -12.90 -3.88 26.34
N THR A 441 -13.06 -2.71 25.75
CA THR A 441 -14.27 -2.37 24.97
C THR A 441 -14.48 -3.33 23.81
N ALA A 442 -13.41 -3.75 23.12
CA ALA A 442 -13.52 -4.74 22.03
C ALA A 442 -14.00 -6.10 22.55
N GLY A 443 -13.48 -6.58 23.68
CA GLY A 443 -13.97 -7.82 24.30
C GLY A 443 -15.42 -7.72 24.73
N ALA A 444 -15.80 -6.67 25.46
CA ALA A 444 -17.18 -6.44 25.88
C ALA A 444 -18.16 -6.32 24.70
N SER A 445 -17.69 -5.78 23.56
CA SER A 445 -18.52 -5.67 22.34
C SER A 445 -18.92 -7.05 21.78
N ILE A 446 -18.08 -8.07 21.94
CA ILE A 446 -18.41 -9.45 21.58
C ILE A 446 -19.56 -9.97 22.45
N SER A 447 -19.50 -9.71 23.78
CA SER A 447 -20.59 -10.09 24.71
C SER A 447 -21.92 -9.39 24.35
N VAL A 448 -21.86 -8.08 24.02
CA VAL A 448 -23.05 -7.34 23.57
C VAL A 448 -23.64 -7.95 22.29
N ALA A 449 -22.80 -8.24 21.30
CA ALA A 449 -23.26 -8.82 20.05
C ALA A 449 -23.85 -10.23 20.25
N ALA A 450 -23.27 -11.02 21.15
CA ALA A 450 -23.77 -12.36 21.49
C ALA A 450 -25.12 -12.33 22.24
N ALA A 451 -25.45 -11.24 22.93
CA ALA A 451 -26.69 -11.08 23.67
C ALA A 451 -27.84 -10.49 22.82
N GLN A 452 -27.61 -10.06 21.59
CA GLN A 452 -28.63 -9.45 20.72
C GLN A 452 -29.64 -10.51 20.22
N GLU A 453 -30.91 -10.35 20.48
CA GLU A 453 -31.97 -11.33 20.15
C GLU A 453 -32.25 -11.44 18.64
N ASP A 454 -31.99 -10.40 17.84
CA ASP A 454 -32.45 -10.32 16.45
C ASP A 454 -31.43 -10.91 15.42
N GLN A 455 -30.25 -11.35 15.85
CA GLN A 455 -29.20 -11.84 14.96
C GLN A 455 -29.02 -13.36 15.05
N LYS A 456 -29.33 -14.07 13.94
CA LYS A 456 -29.10 -15.54 13.86
C LYS A 456 -27.66 -15.90 13.53
N ASP A 457 -26.94 -15.04 12.79
CA ASP A 457 -25.59 -15.24 12.29
C ASP A 457 -24.70 -14.10 12.77
N MET A 458 -23.72 -14.40 13.60
CA MET A 458 -22.74 -13.44 14.09
C MET A 458 -21.37 -13.71 13.45
N VAL A 459 -20.94 -12.82 12.58
CA VAL A 459 -19.59 -12.85 12.00
C VAL A 459 -18.80 -11.66 12.54
N ALA A 460 -17.81 -11.95 13.38
CA ALA A 460 -16.89 -10.96 13.90
C ALA A 460 -15.66 -10.86 12.99
N LYS A 461 -15.46 -9.70 12.37
CA LYS A 461 -14.24 -9.39 11.61
C LYS A 461 -13.39 -8.41 12.42
N LEU A 462 -12.23 -8.86 12.88
CA LEU A 462 -11.26 -7.99 13.55
C LEU A 462 -10.60 -7.02 12.56
N PRO A 463 -10.07 -5.87 13.06
CA PRO A 463 -9.37 -4.91 12.22
C PRO A 463 -8.12 -5.52 11.58
N ASN A 464 -7.84 -5.16 10.32
CA ASN A 464 -6.71 -5.76 9.62
C ASN A 464 -5.34 -5.40 10.23
N TYR A 465 -5.20 -4.26 10.92
CA TYR A 465 -4.06 -4.04 11.82
C TYR A 465 -4.51 -4.28 13.25
N LEU A 466 -4.31 -5.49 13.72
CA LEU A 466 -4.76 -5.95 15.03
C LEU A 466 -3.69 -5.70 16.10
N ASP A 467 -4.15 -5.30 17.28
CA ASP A 467 -3.34 -5.09 18.47
C ASP A 467 -3.38 -6.33 19.39
N PRO A 468 -2.26 -6.75 20.03
CA PRO A 468 -2.25 -7.91 20.88
C PRO A 468 -3.17 -7.85 22.12
N ALA A 469 -3.34 -6.66 22.71
CA ALA A 469 -4.23 -6.51 23.86
C ALA A 469 -5.70 -6.65 23.45
N ALA A 470 -6.10 -6.02 22.35
CA ALA A 470 -7.43 -6.15 21.77
C ALA A 470 -7.69 -7.60 21.32
N ALA A 471 -6.72 -8.23 20.65
CA ALA A 471 -6.80 -9.64 20.26
C ALA A 471 -7.08 -10.55 21.46
N ARG A 472 -6.31 -10.39 22.53
CA ARG A 472 -6.46 -11.20 23.75
C ARG A 472 -7.84 -11.00 24.38
N SER A 473 -8.29 -9.76 24.55
CA SER A 473 -9.60 -9.46 25.15
C SER A 473 -10.75 -10.08 24.34
N VAL A 474 -10.70 -9.98 23.01
CA VAL A 474 -11.70 -10.61 22.12
C VAL A 474 -11.64 -12.13 22.20
N MET A 475 -10.44 -12.73 22.18
CA MET A 475 -10.27 -14.19 22.21
C MET A 475 -10.72 -14.78 23.54
N GLU A 476 -10.36 -14.18 24.68
CA GLU A 476 -10.79 -14.58 26.01
C GLU A 476 -12.32 -14.53 26.14
N THR A 477 -12.93 -13.43 25.70
CA THR A 477 -14.41 -13.29 25.73
C THR A 477 -15.08 -14.30 24.82
N THR A 478 -14.59 -14.47 23.58
CA THR A 478 -15.15 -15.41 22.62
C THR A 478 -15.08 -16.85 23.15
N GLN A 479 -13.93 -17.28 23.66
CA GLN A 479 -13.78 -18.62 24.23
C GLN A 479 -14.74 -18.82 25.40
N ARG A 480 -14.85 -17.87 26.32
CA ARG A 480 -15.76 -17.93 27.46
C ARG A 480 -17.23 -18.12 27.02
N LEU A 481 -17.66 -17.39 25.97
CA LEU A 481 -19.02 -17.48 25.45
C LEU A 481 -19.30 -18.83 24.74
N LEU A 482 -18.32 -19.36 24.01
CA LEU A 482 -18.38 -20.67 23.37
C LEU A 482 -18.42 -21.79 24.45
N ASP A 483 -17.54 -21.74 25.45
CA ASP A 483 -17.49 -22.71 26.55
C ASP A 483 -18.77 -22.70 27.40
N ALA A 484 -19.40 -21.52 27.55
CA ALA A 484 -20.71 -21.38 28.22
C ALA A 484 -21.88 -21.81 27.34
N GLY A 485 -21.65 -22.16 26.07
CA GLY A 485 -22.68 -22.54 25.12
C GLY A 485 -23.65 -21.38 24.77
N GLN A 486 -23.21 -20.15 24.90
CA GLN A 486 -23.95 -18.94 24.48
C GLN A 486 -23.78 -18.66 22.97
N LEU A 487 -22.74 -19.16 22.37
CA LEU A 487 -22.48 -19.13 20.94
C LEU A 487 -22.32 -20.55 20.39
N ASP A 488 -22.83 -20.79 19.18
CA ASP A 488 -22.63 -22.04 18.44
C ASP A 488 -21.48 -21.84 17.41
N PRO A 489 -20.40 -22.63 17.46
CA PRO A 489 -19.28 -22.44 16.56
C PRO A 489 -19.65 -22.81 15.12
N ARG A 490 -19.32 -21.93 14.16
CA ARG A 490 -19.46 -22.16 12.72
C ARG A 490 -18.13 -21.87 12.03
N PRO A 491 -17.57 -22.83 11.28
CA PRO A 491 -16.34 -22.58 10.50
C PRO A 491 -16.53 -21.43 9.49
N VAL A 492 -15.51 -20.59 9.32
CA VAL A 492 -15.52 -19.49 8.34
C VAL A 492 -15.74 -20.00 6.91
N THR A 493 -15.27 -21.24 6.61
CA THR A 493 -15.49 -21.90 5.32
C THR A 493 -16.96 -22.28 5.06
N ALA A 494 -17.81 -22.28 6.08
CA ALA A 494 -19.23 -22.59 5.99
C ALA A 494 -20.10 -21.31 5.94
N LEU A 495 -19.51 -20.13 5.85
CA LEU A 495 -20.24 -18.88 5.74
C LEU A 495 -21.08 -18.83 4.45
N PRO A 496 -22.34 -18.36 4.51
CA PRO A 496 -23.21 -18.30 3.35
C PRO A 496 -22.71 -17.22 2.37
N ILE A 497 -22.47 -17.62 1.11
CA ILE A 497 -22.16 -16.68 0.04
C ILE A 497 -23.47 -16.17 -0.56
N LYS A 498 -23.61 -14.86 -0.63
CA LYS A 498 -24.75 -14.15 -1.22
C LYS A 498 -24.30 -13.52 -2.55
N SER A 499 -25.13 -13.63 -3.58
CA SER A 499 -24.93 -12.85 -4.82
C SER A 499 -25.43 -11.42 -4.59
N ALA A 500 -24.92 -10.49 -5.35
CA ALA A 500 -25.16 -9.04 -5.33
C ALA A 500 -26.34 -8.55 -4.47
N GLN A 501 -26.09 -7.64 -3.56
CA GLN A 501 -27.14 -6.94 -2.83
C GLN A 501 -27.48 -5.66 -3.57
N GLU A 502 -28.65 -5.63 -4.24
CA GLU A 502 -29.25 -4.40 -4.71
C GLU A 502 -29.80 -3.65 -3.48
N GLY A 503 -29.12 -2.59 -3.08
CA GLY A 503 -29.65 -1.65 -2.10
C GLY A 503 -30.80 -0.84 -2.69
N PRO A 504 -31.74 -0.37 -1.85
CA PRO A 504 -32.86 0.46 -2.31
C PRO A 504 -32.40 1.86 -2.73
N ASP A 505 -31.61 2.14 -3.69
CA ASP A 505 -31.10 3.40 -4.23
C ASP A 505 -29.58 3.63 -4.02
N GLY A 506 -28.76 2.63 -3.67
CA GLY A 506 -27.34 2.80 -3.39
C GLY A 506 -26.43 2.37 -4.54
N GLU A 507 -25.44 3.19 -4.87
CA GLU A 507 -24.29 2.75 -5.65
C GLU A 507 -23.53 1.68 -4.84
N PRO A 508 -22.93 0.66 -5.49
CA PRO A 508 -22.08 -0.31 -4.81
C PRO A 508 -20.92 0.36 -4.07
N GLY A 509 -20.56 -0.17 -2.91
CA GLY A 509 -19.45 0.31 -2.12
C GLY A 509 -19.82 0.68 -0.68
N SER A 510 -19.09 1.63 -0.15
CA SER A 510 -19.23 2.12 1.21
C SER A 510 -20.51 2.94 1.38
N PRO A 511 -21.32 2.70 2.44
CA PRO A 511 -22.53 3.50 2.72
C PRO A 511 -22.21 4.93 3.19
N TYR A 512 -20.98 5.19 3.65
CA TYR A 512 -20.52 6.51 4.10
C TYR A 512 -19.19 6.87 3.44
N PRO A 513 -18.80 8.16 3.41
CA PRO A 513 -17.48 8.56 2.93
C PRO A 513 -16.36 7.85 3.70
N ASP A 514 -15.44 7.22 2.97
CA ASP A 514 -14.27 6.59 3.54
C ASP A 514 -13.07 7.56 3.54
N PRO A 515 -12.62 8.04 4.70
CA PRO A 515 -11.50 8.97 4.79
C PRO A 515 -10.16 8.33 4.40
N ALA A 516 -10.08 6.99 4.36
CA ALA A 516 -8.89 6.23 3.96
C ALA A 516 -8.83 5.96 2.46
N ALA A 517 -9.88 6.25 1.68
CA ALA A 517 -9.95 5.99 0.25
C ALA A 517 -8.74 6.56 -0.50
N PHE A 518 -8.28 5.82 -1.51
CA PHE A 518 -7.21 6.28 -2.39
C PHE A 518 -7.73 7.34 -3.34
N ARG A 519 -6.89 8.34 -3.62
CA ARG A 519 -7.23 9.42 -4.54
C ARG A 519 -7.04 8.96 -5.98
N GLU A 520 -7.83 9.50 -6.89
CA GLU A 520 -7.72 9.25 -8.33
C GLU A 520 -6.29 9.44 -8.85
N ALA A 521 -5.56 10.45 -8.37
CA ALA A 521 -4.18 10.70 -8.77
C ALA A 521 -3.20 9.60 -8.31
N GLU A 522 -3.39 9.01 -7.13
CA GLU A 522 -2.58 7.89 -6.64
C GLU A 522 -2.86 6.64 -7.48
N ILE A 523 -4.13 6.35 -7.73
CA ILE A 523 -4.56 5.22 -8.57
C ILE A 523 -4.04 5.35 -10.00
N ALA A 524 -4.11 6.56 -10.58
CA ALA A 524 -3.59 6.81 -11.93
C ALA A 524 -2.07 6.59 -12.03
N GLN A 525 -1.30 6.92 -10.99
CA GLN A 525 0.13 6.63 -10.92
C GLN A 525 0.40 5.13 -10.85
N VAL A 526 -0.36 4.39 -10.04
CA VAL A 526 -0.28 2.92 -9.99
C VAL A 526 -0.60 2.30 -11.34
N ALA A 527 -1.70 2.71 -11.97
CA ALA A 527 -2.11 2.25 -13.29
C ALA A 527 -1.04 2.50 -14.36
N GLN A 528 -0.39 3.67 -14.34
CA GLN A 528 0.69 3.99 -15.26
C GLN A 528 1.91 3.10 -15.05
N GLN A 529 2.33 2.90 -13.80
CA GLN A 529 3.49 2.08 -13.48
C GLN A 529 3.23 0.59 -13.73
N ALA A 530 2.01 0.11 -13.49
CA ALA A 530 1.59 -1.24 -13.85
C ALA A 530 1.74 -1.48 -15.36
N ARG A 531 1.25 -0.56 -16.20
CA ARG A 531 1.44 -0.63 -17.66
C ARG A 531 2.92 -0.63 -18.04
N TYR A 532 3.74 0.24 -17.44
CA TYR A 532 5.19 0.25 -17.72
C TYR A 532 5.89 -1.04 -17.33
N THR A 533 5.44 -1.69 -16.26
CA THR A 533 5.93 -3.00 -15.83
C THR A 533 5.53 -4.09 -16.85
N ASP A 534 4.31 -4.03 -17.38
CA ASP A 534 3.84 -4.97 -18.42
C ASP A 534 4.59 -4.78 -19.74
N GLU A 535 4.82 -3.52 -20.15
CA GLU A 535 5.65 -3.20 -21.30
C GLU A 535 7.08 -3.73 -21.13
N LEU A 536 7.71 -3.51 -19.95
CA LEU A 536 9.03 -4.05 -19.64
C LEU A 536 9.05 -5.58 -19.71
N MET A 537 8.01 -6.26 -19.20
CA MET A 537 7.88 -7.71 -19.30
C MET A 537 7.74 -8.17 -20.75
N SER A 538 7.02 -7.43 -21.59
CA SER A 538 6.72 -7.80 -22.98
C SER A 538 7.95 -7.80 -23.87
N ILE A 539 8.93 -6.92 -23.63
CA ILE A 539 10.15 -6.82 -24.43
C ILE A 539 11.19 -7.91 -24.11
N MET A 540 11.11 -8.51 -22.92
CA MET A 540 12.03 -9.56 -22.51
C MET A 540 11.60 -10.94 -23.00
N VAL A 541 12.58 -11.80 -23.28
CA VAL A 541 12.39 -13.17 -23.74
C VAL A 541 12.85 -14.15 -22.68
N ASN A 542 12.05 -15.19 -22.41
CA ASN A 542 12.50 -16.30 -21.55
C ASN A 542 13.55 -17.13 -22.27
N GLU A 543 14.68 -17.33 -21.64
CA GLU A 543 15.75 -18.18 -22.17
C GLU A 543 15.94 -19.42 -21.27
N PRO A 544 15.87 -20.65 -21.80
CA PRO A 544 15.94 -21.87 -20.98
C PRO A 544 17.21 -22.03 -20.16
N SER A 545 18.30 -21.36 -20.57
CA SER A 545 19.58 -21.37 -19.85
C SER A 545 19.60 -20.44 -18.62
N ILE A 546 18.61 -19.54 -18.51
CA ILE A 546 18.46 -18.58 -17.41
C ILE A 546 17.30 -19.01 -16.54
N ALA A 547 17.54 -19.28 -15.25
CA ALA A 547 16.51 -19.72 -14.32
C ALA A 547 15.45 -18.64 -14.04
N LEU A 548 15.78 -17.36 -14.26
CA LEU A 548 14.88 -16.24 -14.09
C LEU A 548 13.95 -16.10 -15.31
N THR A 549 12.64 -15.98 -15.09
CA THR A 549 11.67 -15.69 -16.14
C THR A 549 11.35 -14.20 -16.21
N ARG A 550 10.87 -13.71 -17.36
CA ARG A 550 10.43 -12.31 -17.50
C ARG A 550 9.33 -11.93 -16.51
N TYR A 551 8.41 -12.85 -16.23
CA TYR A 551 7.40 -12.68 -15.18
C TYR A 551 8.05 -12.59 -13.79
N GLY A 552 8.91 -13.58 -13.45
CA GLY A 552 9.59 -13.59 -12.15
C GLY A 552 10.48 -12.36 -11.92
N PHE A 553 11.10 -11.83 -12.99
CA PHE A 553 11.88 -10.59 -12.91
C PHE A 553 11.04 -9.36 -12.58
N THR A 554 9.86 -9.21 -13.19
CA THR A 554 8.99 -8.04 -13.01
C THR A 554 8.00 -8.16 -11.84
N LEU A 555 7.85 -9.35 -11.26
CA LEU A 555 6.89 -9.62 -10.19
C LEU A 555 7.06 -8.72 -8.96
N PRO A 556 8.28 -8.49 -8.41
CA PRO A 556 8.43 -7.61 -7.26
C PRO A 556 8.02 -6.17 -7.55
N LEU A 557 8.20 -5.67 -8.78
CA LEU A 557 7.76 -4.33 -9.17
C LEU A 557 6.23 -4.17 -9.11
N ARG A 558 5.46 -5.22 -9.48
CA ARG A 558 4.00 -5.24 -9.31
C ARG A 558 3.61 -5.30 -7.84
N ARG A 559 4.32 -6.12 -7.06
CA ARG A 559 4.12 -6.26 -5.62
C ARG A 559 4.40 -4.95 -4.87
N ASP A 560 5.36 -4.16 -5.33
CA ASP A 560 5.60 -2.80 -4.83
C ASP A 560 4.39 -1.87 -5.03
N LEU A 561 3.67 -2.01 -6.14
CA LEU A 561 2.43 -1.26 -6.38
C LEU A 561 1.31 -1.68 -5.42
N LEU A 562 1.21 -2.98 -5.10
CA LEU A 562 0.25 -3.47 -4.11
C LEU A 562 0.60 -3.00 -2.69
N ILE A 563 1.88 -2.97 -2.32
CA ILE A 563 2.32 -2.39 -1.04
C ILE A 563 1.99 -0.88 -0.99
N ALA A 564 2.12 -0.16 -2.11
CA ALA A 564 1.73 1.25 -2.18
C ALA A 564 0.21 1.46 -2.02
N LEU A 565 -0.60 0.46 -2.35
CA LEU A 565 -2.07 0.44 -2.17
C LEU A 565 -2.49 -0.24 -0.85
N SER A 566 -1.59 -0.49 0.10
CA SER A 566 -1.90 -1.15 1.37
C SER A 566 -2.81 -0.30 2.26
N ASP A 567 -3.84 -0.94 2.79
CA ASP A 567 -4.75 -0.36 3.79
C ASP A 567 -4.24 -0.55 5.24
N THR A 568 -3.18 -1.32 5.46
CA THR A 568 -2.75 -1.78 6.80
C THR A 568 -2.68 -0.66 7.85
N THR A 569 -2.08 0.48 7.52
CA THR A 569 -2.01 1.64 8.40
C THR A 569 -2.76 2.86 7.86
N ARG A 570 -3.27 2.77 6.63
CA ARG A 570 -3.98 3.87 5.97
C ARG A 570 -5.35 4.13 6.58
N THR A 571 -6.04 3.10 7.05
CA THR A 571 -7.32 3.20 7.74
C THR A 571 -7.19 3.77 9.16
N SER A 572 -6.00 3.82 9.72
CA SER A 572 -5.78 4.39 11.05
C SER A 572 -5.72 5.91 11.01
N LEU A 573 -6.47 6.56 11.89
CA LEU A 573 -6.44 8.01 12.06
C LEU A 573 -5.04 8.55 12.34
N ARG A 574 -4.30 7.88 13.23
CA ARG A 574 -2.94 8.27 13.60
C ARG A 574 -1.92 7.95 12.51
N GLY A 575 -2.16 6.89 11.73
CA GLY A 575 -1.25 6.38 10.70
C GLY A 575 -1.48 6.93 9.30
N ASN A 576 -2.68 7.43 8.97
CA ASN A 576 -3.09 7.80 7.61
C ASN A 576 -2.11 8.73 6.89
N ALA A 577 -1.74 9.83 7.51
CA ALA A 577 -0.84 10.82 6.90
C ALA A 577 0.57 10.25 6.62
N GLN A 578 1.05 9.36 7.48
CA GLN A 578 2.33 8.68 7.29
C GLN A 578 2.21 7.62 6.21
N ALA A 579 1.16 6.80 6.21
CA ALA A 579 0.88 5.80 5.18
C ALA A 579 0.77 6.44 3.79
N ALA A 580 0.04 7.54 3.66
CA ALA A 580 -0.08 8.26 2.39
C ALA A 580 1.25 8.87 1.89
N ARG A 581 2.14 9.29 2.80
CA ARG A 581 3.50 9.70 2.42
C ARG A 581 4.34 8.52 1.97
N ALA A 582 4.36 7.44 2.73
CA ALA A 582 5.11 6.23 2.40
C ALA A 582 4.68 5.64 1.05
N SER A 583 3.36 5.61 0.78
CA SER A 583 2.82 5.20 -0.53
C SER A 583 3.38 6.04 -1.68
N ARG A 584 3.35 7.37 -1.57
CA ARG A 584 3.89 8.27 -2.61
C ARG A 584 5.40 8.10 -2.80
N GLU A 585 6.16 7.98 -1.72
CA GLU A 585 7.61 7.76 -1.78
C GLU A 585 7.93 6.41 -2.44
N ARG A 586 7.17 5.36 -2.13
CA ARG A 586 7.29 4.05 -2.77
C ARG A 586 7.01 4.14 -4.27
N LEU A 587 5.92 4.77 -4.67
CA LEU A 587 5.58 4.98 -6.07
C LEU A 587 6.65 5.78 -6.81
N GLN A 588 7.25 6.80 -6.17
CA GLN A 588 8.34 7.56 -6.77
C GLN A 588 9.59 6.68 -6.96
N LYS A 589 10.03 5.97 -5.92
CA LYS A 589 11.19 5.06 -6.00
C LYS A 589 10.98 3.95 -7.04
N ASN A 590 9.78 3.35 -7.09
CA ASN A 590 9.44 2.33 -8.09
C ASN A 590 9.44 2.90 -9.52
N SER A 591 8.92 4.13 -9.71
CA SER A 591 8.98 4.84 -11.00
C SER A 591 10.42 5.10 -11.46
N ASP A 592 11.30 5.46 -10.53
CA ASP A 592 12.73 5.68 -10.83
C ASP A 592 13.41 4.36 -11.22
N ALA A 593 13.12 3.27 -10.51
CA ALA A 593 13.61 1.94 -10.86
C ALA A 593 13.14 1.49 -12.25
N LEU A 594 11.86 1.67 -12.56
CA LEU A 594 11.31 1.35 -13.88
C LEU A 594 11.98 2.18 -14.98
N ARG A 595 12.24 3.47 -14.74
CA ARG A 595 12.94 4.35 -15.68
C ARG A 595 14.37 3.87 -15.91
N ASP A 596 15.09 3.53 -14.85
CA ASP A 596 16.47 3.01 -14.93
C ASP A 596 16.50 1.67 -15.71
N LEU A 597 15.57 0.76 -15.44
CA LEU A 597 15.47 -0.51 -16.14
C LEU A 597 15.18 -0.32 -17.64
N ARG A 598 14.23 0.54 -18.00
CA ARG A 598 13.93 0.85 -19.40
C ARG A 598 15.10 1.52 -20.10
N SER A 599 15.79 2.47 -19.45
CA SER A 599 16.94 3.16 -20.01
C SER A 599 18.19 2.28 -20.13
N SER A 600 18.19 1.09 -19.52
CA SER A 600 19.29 0.13 -19.64
C SER A 600 19.32 -0.60 -20.98
N VAL A 601 18.23 -0.51 -21.76
CA VAL A 601 18.21 -0.95 -23.17
C VAL A 601 18.36 0.28 -24.04
N SER A 602 19.46 0.39 -24.77
CA SER A 602 19.82 1.61 -25.45
C SER A 602 20.55 1.40 -26.79
N LEU A 603 20.56 2.43 -27.63
CA LEU A 603 21.40 2.50 -28.82
C LEU A 603 22.62 3.38 -28.56
N ILE A 604 23.78 2.86 -28.89
CA ILE A 604 25.06 3.57 -28.73
C ILE A 604 25.64 3.82 -30.14
N PRO A 605 25.58 5.06 -30.65
CA PRO A 605 26.22 5.39 -31.92
C PRO A 605 27.73 5.48 -31.70
N PRO A 606 28.55 5.01 -32.65
CA PRO A 606 30.01 5.17 -32.59
C PRO A 606 30.45 6.61 -32.71
N GLY A 607 29.59 7.52 -33.15
CA GLY A 607 29.76 8.96 -33.23
C GLY A 607 28.50 9.66 -33.68
N ASN A 608 28.39 10.97 -33.45
CA ASN A 608 27.24 11.76 -33.83
C ASN A 608 27.13 12.01 -35.36
N VAL A 609 28.23 11.79 -36.08
CA VAL A 609 28.33 12.00 -37.54
C VAL A 609 28.92 10.76 -38.21
N TYR A 610 28.10 10.12 -39.04
CA TYR A 610 28.53 9.03 -39.90
C TYR A 610 28.98 9.60 -41.27
N THR A 611 30.19 9.31 -41.67
CA THR A 611 30.68 9.64 -42.99
C THR A 611 30.62 8.38 -43.85
N ARG A 612 29.76 8.33 -44.85
CA ARG A 612 29.71 7.23 -45.82
C ARG A 612 30.52 7.57 -47.09
N VAL A 613 31.17 6.55 -47.59
CA VAL A 613 32.05 6.64 -48.75
C VAL A 613 31.33 6.22 -50.04
N SER A 614 30.29 5.40 -49.90
CA SER A 614 29.42 4.94 -51.00
C SER A 614 27.99 4.76 -50.52
N GLU A 615 27.03 4.69 -51.42
CA GLU A 615 25.59 4.44 -51.13
C GLU A 615 25.37 3.12 -50.44
N SER A 616 26.18 2.10 -50.72
CA SER A 616 26.12 0.77 -50.09
C SER A 616 26.92 0.62 -48.78
N SER A 617 27.54 1.73 -48.26
CA SER A 617 28.29 1.66 -47.01
C SER A 617 27.35 1.41 -45.85
N PRO A 618 27.56 0.32 -45.06
CA PRO A 618 26.70 0.05 -43.92
C PRO A 618 26.94 1.06 -42.81
N LEU A 619 25.85 1.49 -42.18
CA LEU A 619 25.88 2.22 -40.91
C LEU A 619 25.80 1.18 -39.77
N LEU A 620 26.73 1.30 -38.83
CA LEU A 620 26.81 0.39 -37.69
C LEU A 620 26.41 1.12 -36.41
N ILE A 621 25.51 0.53 -35.64
CA ILE A 621 25.11 1.03 -34.34
C ILE A 621 25.14 -0.11 -33.33
N VAL A 622 25.51 0.15 -32.10
CA VAL A 622 25.49 -0.85 -31.04
C VAL A 622 24.20 -0.75 -30.29
N ALA A 623 23.44 -1.85 -30.23
CA ALA A 623 22.32 -2.01 -29.32
C ALA A 623 22.82 -2.72 -28.07
N GLU A 624 22.57 -2.13 -26.90
CA GLU A 624 22.99 -2.64 -25.60
C GLU A 624 21.77 -2.99 -24.76
N ASN A 625 21.85 -4.09 -24.01
CA ASN A 625 20.85 -4.56 -23.08
C ASN A 625 21.48 -4.75 -21.70
N GLY A 626 21.15 -3.90 -20.74
CA GLY A 626 21.56 -4.01 -19.33
C GLY A 626 20.68 -4.93 -18.48
N LEU A 627 19.57 -5.46 -19.05
CA LEU A 627 18.66 -6.35 -18.33
C LEU A 627 19.23 -7.77 -18.20
N PRO A 628 18.83 -8.57 -17.18
CA PRO A 628 19.32 -9.92 -16.99
C PRO A 628 18.69 -10.97 -17.93
N LEU A 629 17.77 -10.56 -18.79
CA LEU A 629 17.12 -11.39 -19.80
C LEU A 629 17.35 -10.82 -21.19
N PRO A 630 17.38 -11.65 -22.24
CA PRO A 630 17.45 -11.17 -23.61
C PRO A 630 16.26 -10.28 -23.97
N VAL A 631 16.48 -9.38 -24.93
CA VAL A 631 15.45 -8.47 -25.45
C VAL A 631 15.35 -8.65 -26.97
N ASP A 632 14.13 -8.88 -27.46
CA ASP A 632 13.83 -8.82 -28.89
C ASP A 632 13.31 -7.44 -29.23
N ALA A 633 13.98 -6.77 -30.18
CA ALA A 633 13.68 -5.41 -30.58
C ALA A 633 13.67 -5.28 -32.11
N HIS A 634 12.98 -4.26 -32.60
CA HIS A 634 13.04 -3.76 -33.95
C HIS A 634 13.71 -2.37 -33.95
N LEU A 635 14.60 -2.11 -34.90
CA LEU A 635 15.18 -0.78 -35.07
C LEU A 635 14.21 0.10 -35.88
N ALA A 636 13.54 1.01 -35.18
CA ALA A 636 12.66 2.00 -35.76
C ALA A 636 13.41 3.32 -36.08
N TYR A 637 12.92 4.07 -37.03
CA TYR A 637 13.55 5.33 -37.43
C TYR A 637 12.56 6.37 -37.89
N ASP A 638 12.96 7.63 -37.79
CA ASP A 638 12.35 8.77 -38.38
C ASP A 638 13.38 9.48 -39.27
N ALA A 639 13.01 9.74 -40.52
CA ALA A 639 13.91 10.28 -41.53
C ALA A 639 13.18 11.37 -42.39
N PRO A 640 13.90 12.36 -42.92
CA PRO A 640 13.32 13.32 -43.86
C PRO A 640 12.78 12.64 -45.11
N ASP A 641 11.85 13.32 -45.79
CA ASP A 641 11.20 12.86 -47.03
C ASP A 641 12.23 12.38 -48.07
N GLY A 642 12.01 11.18 -48.59
CA GLY A 642 12.87 10.55 -49.59
C GLY A 642 14.09 9.81 -49.03
N ALA A 643 14.35 9.84 -47.71
CA ALA A 643 15.38 9.04 -47.08
C ALA A 643 14.76 7.77 -46.50
N THR A 644 15.33 6.59 -46.79
CA THR A 644 14.90 5.31 -46.24
C THR A 644 16.05 4.54 -45.61
N LEU A 645 15.73 3.81 -44.52
CA LEU A 645 16.65 2.86 -43.91
C LEU A 645 16.19 1.42 -44.15
N SER A 646 17.10 0.59 -44.58
CA SER A 646 16.90 -0.86 -44.57
C SER A 646 17.56 -1.43 -43.33
N THR A 647 16.75 -1.97 -42.42
CA THR A 647 17.18 -2.57 -41.14
C THR A 647 16.78 -4.05 -41.12
N GLN A 648 17.31 -4.77 -40.13
CA GLN A 648 16.86 -6.14 -39.84
C GLN A 648 15.46 -6.09 -39.23
N ASP A 649 14.61 -7.07 -39.58
CA ASP A 649 13.22 -7.13 -39.07
C ASP A 649 13.16 -7.33 -37.55
N SER A 650 14.10 -8.05 -36.97
CA SER A 650 14.23 -8.26 -35.53
C SER A 650 15.72 -8.35 -35.12
N VAL A 651 16.00 -7.77 -33.96
CA VAL A 651 17.33 -7.76 -33.33
C VAL A 651 17.22 -8.43 -31.97
N HIS A 652 17.87 -9.59 -31.82
CA HIS A 652 17.97 -10.30 -30.53
C HIS A 652 19.19 -9.80 -29.76
N ILE A 653 18.97 -9.06 -28.66
CA ILE A 653 20.03 -8.48 -27.83
C ILE A 653 20.22 -9.36 -26.60
N PRO A 654 21.39 -10.00 -26.41
CA PRO A 654 21.60 -10.94 -25.30
C PRO A 654 21.50 -10.28 -23.94
N ALA A 655 21.20 -11.06 -22.91
CA ALA A 655 21.16 -10.61 -21.51
C ALA A 655 22.49 -9.99 -21.08
N LYS A 656 22.46 -8.80 -20.46
CA LYS A 656 23.65 -8.05 -20.02
C LYS A 656 24.74 -7.94 -21.10
N GLY A 657 24.31 -7.80 -22.35
CA GLY A 657 25.19 -7.83 -23.51
C GLY A 657 24.87 -6.77 -24.55
N SER A 658 25.58 -6.83 -25.66
CA SER A 658 25.37 -5.90 -26.78
C SER A 658 25.53 -6.62 -28.12
N ILE A 659 24.89 -6.06 -29.14
CA ILE A 659 25.02 -6.53 -30.53
C ILE A 659 25.23 -5.32 -31.45
N THR A 660 26.03 -5.51 -32.51
CA THR A 660 26.16 -4.50 -33.57
C THR A 660 25.09 -4.70 -34.62
N VAL A 661 24.22 -3.72 -34.77
CA VAL A 661 23.17 -3.70 -35.81
C VAL A 661 23.73 -2.98 -37.03
N SER A 662 23.64 -3.65 -38.17
CA SER A 662 24.02 -3.11 -39.48
C SER A 662 22.77 -2.65 -40.22
N MET A 663 22.80 -1.42 -40.77
CA MET A 663 21.72 -0.87 -41.58
C MET A 663 22.28 -0.17 -42.80
N THR A 664 21.52 -0.08 -43.85
CA THR A 664 21.86 0.71 -45.06
C THR A 664 20.87 1.85 -45.21
N ALA A 665 21.40 3.04 -45.49
CA ALA A 665 20.57 4.22 -45.72
C ALA A 665 20.57 4.54 -47.21
N ASP A 666 19.38 4.69 -47.77
CA ASP A 666 19.17 5.29 -49.10
C ASP A 666 18.76 6.74 -48.92
N LEU A 667 19.64 7.64 -49.33
CA LEU A 667 19.48 9.08 -49.14
C LEU A 667 19.36 9.76 -50.51
N PRO A 668 18.49 10.77 -50.67
CA PRO A 668 18.40 11.56 -51.89
C PRO A 668 19.76 12.16 -52.27
N SER A 669 20.05 12.14 -53.55
CA SER A 669 21.36 12.58 -54.11
C SER A 669 21.64 14.08 -53.94
N ASP A 670 20.63 14.86 -53.62
CA ASP A 670 20.69 16.30 -53.35
C ASP A 670 20.98 16.64 -51.87
N MET A 671 21.04 15.63 -50.96
CA MET A 671 21.30 15.82 -49.55
C MET A 671 22.74 15.38 -49.17
N ASP A 672 23.65 16.34 -49.04
CA ASP A 672 25.01 16.08 -48.55
C ASP A 672 25.06 15.68 -47.06
N ARG A 673 24.06 16.07 -46.28
CA ARG A 673 23.94 15.82 -44.84
C ARG A 673 22.50 15.63 -44.43
N THR A 674 22.21 14.51 -43.78
CA THR A 674 20.85 14.12 -43.36
C THR A 674 20.85 13.74 -41.88
N SER A 675 19.89 14.22 -41.08
CA SER A 675 19.67 13.79 -39.71
C SER A 675 18.63 12.67 -39.68
N LEU A 676 18.98 11.61 -38.99
CA LEU A 676 18.10 10.44 -38.74
C LEU A 676 17.90 10.29 -37.25
N ARG A 677 16.67 10.03 -36.83
CA ARG A 677 16.32 9.69 -35.46
C ARG A 677 16.07 8.20 -35.38
N LEU A 678 16.74 7.49 -34.45
CA LEU A 678 16.71 6.04 -34.32
C LEU A 678 16.32 5.64 -32.90
N TRP A 679 15.54 4.60 -32.75
CA TRP A 679 15.22 3.98 -31.47
C TRP A 679 14.93 2.49 -31.62
N LEU A 680 14.96 1.77 -30.50
CA LEU A 680 14.47 0.40 -30.44
C LEU A 680 13.00 0.41 -30.09
N ALA A 681 12.21 -0.39 -30.80
CA ALA A 681 10.78 -0.60 -30.60
C ALA A 681 10.49 -2.10 -30.47
N THR A 682 9.33 -2.45 -29.91
CA THR A 682 8.85 -3.83 -29.90
C THR A 682 8.63 -4.32 -31.33
N PRO A 683 8.92 -5.60 -31.63
CA PRO A 683 8.57 -6.17 -32.94
C PRO A 683 7.08 -5.98 -33.22
N THR A 684 6.75 -5.48 -34.38
CA THR A 684 5.36 -5.30 -34.81
C THR A 684 4.82 -6.64 -35.33
N GLU A 685 3.70 -7.10 -34.83
CA GLU A 685 2.93 -8.14 -35.52
C GLU A 685 2.42 -7.53 -36.81
N SER A 686 2.41 -8.32 -37.90
CA SER A 686 2.31 -7.89 -39.29
C SER A 686 1.12 -7.00 -39.70
N ASP A 687 0.18 -6.68 -38.79
CA ASP A 687 -0.99 -5.79 -39.02
C ASP A 687 -1.34 -4.90 -37.80
N GLY A 688 -0.42 -4.73 -36.82
CA GLY A 688 -0.62 -4.00 -35.56
C GLY A 688 -0.14 -2.52 -35.62
N PRO A 689 -0.51 -1.70 -34.63
CA PRO A 689 0.02 -0.35 -34.47
C PRO A 689 1.53 -0.35 -34.32
N ALA A 690 2.20 0.77 -34.65
CA ALA A 690 3.65 0.93 -34.49
C ALA A 690 4.14 0.43 -33.12
N GLY A 691 5.20 -0.38 -33.12
CA GLY A 691 5.71 -1.01 -31.90
C GLY A 691 6.00 0.00 -30.79
N HIS A 692 5.83 -0.41 -29.53
CA HIS A 692 6.11 0.44 -28.37
C HIS A 692 7.60 0.80 -28.28
N LEU A 693 7.89 2.04 -27.90
CA LEU A 693 9.25 2.55 -27.71
C LEU A 693 9.96 1.78 -26.59
N ILE A 694 11.10 1.16 -26.89
CA ILE A 694 11.95 0.45 -25.91
C ILE A 694 13.06 1.37 -25.42
N SER A 695 13.82 2.01 -26.35
CA SER A 695 14.94 2.87 -26.03
C SER A 695 14.65 4.34 -26.27
N GLU A 696 15.36 5.23 -25.58
CA GLU A 696 15.32 6.65 -25.93
C GLU A 696 15.78 6.85 -27.39
N PRO A 697 15.11 7.74 -28.15
CA PRO A 697 15.52 8.09 -29.50
C PRO A 697 16.88 8.80 -29.50
N ILE A 698 17.72 8.44 -30.43
CA ILE A 698 19.01 9.10 -30.66
C ILE A 698 19.04 9.76 -32.05
N ASP A 699 19.62 10.94 -32.12
CA ASP A 699 19.81 11.64 -33.38
C ASP A 699 21.22 11.36 -33.92
N ILE A 700 21.30 10.86 -35.15
CA ILE A 700 22.56 10.67 -35.87
C ILE A 700 22.55 11.49 -37.13
N THR A 701 23.70 12.03 -37.53
CA THR A 701 23.87 12.71 -38.78
C THR A 701 24.64 11.84 -39.76
N VAL A 702 24.10 11.56 -40.93
CA VAL A 702 24.76 10.85 -42.03
C VAL A 702 25.25 11.88 -43.02
N GLN A 703 26.54 11.87 -43.32
CA GLN A 703 27.19 12.75 -44.29
C GLN A 703 27.76 11.93 -45.43
N THR A 704 27.40 12.24 -46.66
CA THR A 704 27.99 11.62 -47.83
C THR A 704 29.23 12.44 -48.26
N ARG A 705 30.37 11.83 -48.23
CA ARG A 705 31.58 12.44 -48.80
C ARG A 705 31.73 11.93 -50.24
N ALA A 706 31.45 12.74 -51.24
CA ALA A 706 31.79 12.40 -52.61
C ALA A 706 33.26 12.05 -52.67
N GLY A 707 33.59 10.83 -53.09
CA GLY A 707 34.93 10.30 -52.96
C GLY A 707 36.00 11.17 -53.63
N ILE A 708 36.89 11.72 -52.88
CA ILE A 708 38.11 12.37 -53.37
C ILE A 708 38.88 11.46 -54.32
N VAL A 709 38.64 10.17 -54.32
CA VAL A 709 39.22 9.16 -55.21
C VAL A 709 38.88 9.38 -56.69
N SER A 710 37.70 9.95 -57.05
CA SER A 710 37.36 10.20 -58.44
C SER A 710 38.13 11.34 -59.05
N VAL A 711 38.40 12.40 -58.31
CA VAL A 711 39.12 13.57 -58.85
C VAL A 711 40.62 13.29 -58.93
N TYR A 712 41.23 12.63 -57.95
CA TYR A 712 42.61 12.21 -58.01
C TYR A 712 42.83 11.05 -58.99
N GLY A 713 41.89 10.12 -59.10
CA GLY A 713 41.92 9.00 -60.04
C GLY A 713 41.91 9.51 -61.49
N VAL A 714 40.99 10.45 -61.81
CA VAL A 714 40.96 11.09 -63.14
C VAL A 714 42.21 11.91 -63.38
N GLY A 715 42.70 12.64 -62.38
CA GLY A 715 43.96 13.36 -62.43
C GLY A 715 45.16 12.47 -62.70
N ILE A 716 45.28 11.34 -62.02
CA ILE A 716 46.36 10.36 -62.24
C ILE A 716 46.26 9.66 -63.58
N VAL A 717 45.11 9.27 -64.04
CA VAL A 717 44.85 8.70 -65.38
C VAL A 717 45.19 9.72 -66.48
N ALA A 718 44.78 10.98 -66.33
CA ALA A 718 45.10 12.04 -67.25
C ALA A 718 46.63 12.34 -67.24
N ALA A 719 47.27 12.35 -66.10
CA ALA A 719 48.72 12.53 -65.99
C ALA A 719 49.51 11.34 -66.61
N LEU A 720 49.03 10.11 -66.42
CA LEU A 720 49.61 8.91 -67.06
C LEU A 720 49.43 8.93 -68.57
N ALA A 721 48.23 9.32 -69.05
CA ALA A 721 47.97 9.47 -70.49
C ALA A 721 48.82 10.57 -71.13
N LEU A 722 49.03 11.70 -70.45
CA LEU A 722 49.93 12.77 -70.92
C LEU A 722 51.39 12.31 -70.87
N ALA A 723 51.82 11.57 -69.86
CA ALA A 723 53.20 11.01 -69.78
C ALA A 723 53.43 9.98 -70.91
N LEU A 724 52.45 9.09 -71.23
CA LEU A 724 52.53 8.16 -72.32
C LEU A 724 52.56 8.89 -73.69
N ALA A 725 51.68 9.90 -73.85
CA ALA A 725 51.72 10.75 -75.07
C ALA A 725 53.10 11.51 -75.25
N ALA A 726 53.67 11.97 -74.13
CA ALA A 726 55.00 12.59 -74.16
C ALA A 726 56.09 11.59 -74.52
N LEU A 727 56.04 10.37 -73.96
CA LEU A 727 57.02 9.30 -74.31
C LEU A 727 56.84 8.85 -75.75
N PHE A 728 55.59 8.78 -76.27
CA PHE A 728 55.37 8.48 -77.70
C PHE A 728 55.86 9.54 -78.61
N ARG A 729 55.76 10.83 -78.22
CA ARG A 729 56.35 11.95 -78.98
C ARG A 729 57.91 11.96 -78.94
N LEU A 730 58.50 11.64 -77.80
CA LEU A 730 59.93 11.52 -77.69
C LEU A 730 60.50 10.33 -78.47
N GLY A 731 59.77 9.18 -78.44
CA GLY A 731 60.12 8.01 -79.24
C GLY A 731 60.04 8.24 -80.74
N ARG A 732 59.10 9.04 -81.24
CA ARG A 732 59.02 9.48 -82.62
C ARG A 732 60.13 10.48 -83.06
N ARG A 733 60.60 11.30 -82.12
CA ARG A 733 61.71 12.18 -82.39
C ARG A 733 63.09 11.49 -82.50
N LYS A 734 63.25 10.36 -81.77
CA LYS A 734 64.47 9.55 -81.88
C LYS A 734 64.59 8.73 -83.19
N LYS A 735 63.42 8.36 -83.79
CA LYS A 735 63.39 7.62 -85.06
C LYS A 735 63.62 8.47 -86.27
N LYS A 736 63.64 9.84 -86.18
CA LYS A 736 63.93 10.77 -87.27
C LYS A 736 65.38 11.25 -87.31
N LYS A 737 66.29 10.80 -86.43
CA LYS A 737 67.67 11.13 -86.40
C LYS A 737 68.61 9.98 -86.77
N SER A 738 68.12 8.88 -87.34
CA SER A 738 68.91 7.72 -87.73
C SER A 738 68.75 7.39 -89.22
N HIS A 739 68.33 8.38 -90.06
CA HIS A 739 68.52 8.26 -91.49
C HIS A 739 68.85 9.67 -92.02
N GLY A 740 70.13 9.98 -92.16
CA GLY A 740 70.72 11.13 -92.80
C GLY A 740 72.12 11.23 -92.50
#